data_352f4106b3740cc57bc658a501f7db97
#
_entry.id   352f4106b3740cc57bc658a501f7db97
#
_cell.length_a   1.000
_cell.length_b   1.000
_cell.length_c   1.000
_cell.angle_alpha   90.00
_cell.angle_beta   90.00
_cell.angle_gamma   90.00
#
_symmetry.space_group_name_H-M   'P 1'
#
loop_
_entity.id
_entity.type
_entity.pdbx_description
1 polymer ?
#
loop_
_entity_poly.entity_id
_entity_poly.type
_entity_poly.pdbx_seq_one_letter_code
_entity_poly.pdbx_strand_id
1 'polypeptide(L)'
;MEKSNYMAFLQEARQFIPQERIYTDELRRLAWGTDAGFYRLIPQIVIRSEGEEEISRLLKLAGSHNLPVTFRAAGTSLSGQAISDSILIVAGKHWEGYSISPDHEEITLQPGIIGQRVNELLAPFGRKFAPDPASVKSAMVGGIVMNNASGMNCGTHANSDKVLLSARIVLADGTVLDTGDSVSRAAFEVTHRDFIRRICTLRDEVRADGKLAERIRYKYSIKNVTGLNLLPFVRFDDPFDIIAHLMVGSEGTLAFLSQVTMKTEYDYPCKASAMLYFKTIKKACRAVVAMKKLTDGNGEWTVKGAELLDWKSLASVGDPVFLKYKGEICSSTLPGVEPGDETGLTAVLTETKARSTEELRQNIRAIEQCLSAFQTYTPVCFTDKPEEYSKYWAIRSGIFPSVGGTRKPGTTCLIEDVAFHIEDLPEATAELQQLIARHGYEDACIYGHALEGNYHFILNQSFSSEAEVKRYENLMNDVKTLVADKYDGSLKAEHGTGRNMAPFVRHEWGDAAYEVMKAVKNLFDPKGLLNPGVIFNDDPKCHIKNFKPLPLIPLDAQNPAAKVNRCIECGFCEVNCLSCGFTLSSRQRIVLQREIARLRQSGEAPERLALLEKQYRYPGNQTCAGDGLCSMSCPMGINTGDLTHIIRQKELPQGSIGYKAGNFAANHFAGIKSALRPVLGLANLGHSVLGTKAMSCITKSMHNVLGIPLWTPAMPKAYSIKSSQLTIDNDTLRNKNADKDSSANGQLKVVYFPSCINQTMGLPKKSPVEQALASKMIALLQKGGYEVIFPENMEKLCCGTIWESKGMLDIADRKSAELEAALWKASEQGRYPVLCDQSPCLHRMRETIHKMKLYEPTEFIYTFLRTRLVFTPTDRPVAVHITCSMRKMGLAGTITALARLCSSKVIIPEEVGCCGFAGDRGFTYPELNAYALRKLRPQIEAAGVSIGYSNSRTCEIGLTTNSGIPYVSIVYLVDECTQPATVKLNN
;
A
#
# COMPACT_ATOMS: atom_id res chain seq x y z
N MET A 1 -35.06 22.95 -2.60
CA MET A 1 -35.48 21.58 -2.26
C MET A 1 -34.29 20.66 -1.91
N GLU A 2 -33.28 20.51 -2.76
CA GLU A 2 -32.15 19.58 -2.47
C GLU A 2 -31.39 19.84 -1.16
N LYS A 3 -30.99 21.09 -0.86
CA LYS A 3 -30.30 21.38 0.40
C LYS A 3 -31.15 21.04 1.66
N SER A 4 -32.47 21.18 1.58
CA SER A 4 -33.38 20.81 2.66
C SER A 4 -33.36 19.31 2.94
N ASN A 5 -33.34 18.47 1.88
CA ASN A 5 -33.36 17.02 2.03
C ASN A 5 -32.04 16.52 2.67
N TYR A 6 -30.88 17.07 2.28
CA TYR A 6 -29.60 16.72 2.91
C TYR A 6 -29.55 17.12 4.39
N MET A 7 -30.15 18.24 4.77
CA MET A 7 -30.19 18.67 6.18
C MET A 7 -31.10 17.77 7.02
N ALA A 8 -32.27 17.38 6.50
CA ALA A 8 -33.18 16.44 7.17
C ALA A 8 -32.50 15.08 7.33
N PHE A 9 -31.91 14.53 6.26
CA PHE A 9 -31.11 13.30 6.30
C PHE A 9 -30.04 13.37 7.40
N LEU A 10 -29.24 14.43 7.44
CA LEU A 10 -28.20 14.62 8.44
C LEU A 10 -28.72 14.63 9.87
N GLN A 11 -29.86 15.29 10.12
CA GLN A 11 -30.45 15.34 11.43
C GLN A 11 -30.87 13.96 11.93
N GLU A 12 -31.42 13.13 11.06
CA GLU A 12 -31.83 11.77 11.38
C GLU A 12 -30.63 10.80 11.48
N ALA A 13 -29.65 10.91 10.56
CA ALA A 13 -28.45 10.09 10.59
C ALA A 13 -27.63 10.28 11.88
N ARG A 14 -27.56 11.50 12.41
CA ARG A 14 -26.89 11.82 13.68
C ARG A 14 -27.50 11.16 14.91
N GLN A 15 -28.71 10.62 14.82
CA GLN A 15 -29.33 9.87 15.93
C GLN A 15 -28.69 8.50 16.15
N PHE A 16 -27.99 7.96 15.15
CA PHE A 16 -27.39 6.64 15.24
C PHE A 16 -25.95 6.54 14.71
N ILE A 17 -25.45 7.55 13.98
CA ILE A 17 -24.05 7.64 13.56
C ILE A 17 -23.36 8.73 14.39
N PRO A 18 -22.28 8.45 15.11
CA PRO A 18 -21.49 9.43 15.83
C PRO A 18 -20.98 10.54 14.92
N GLN A 19 -20.99 11.79 15.43
CA GLN A 19 -20.64 13.00 14.66
C GLN A 19 -19.23 12.94 14.05
N GLU A 20 -18.29 12.28 14.72
CA GLU A 20 -16.90 12.09 14.26
C GLU A 20 -16.78 11.17 13.03
N ARG A 21 -17.83 10.46 12.68
CA ARG A 21 -17.91 9.59 11.49
C ARG A 21 -18.71 10.22 10.35
N ILE A 22 -19.29 11.42 10.54
CA ILE A 22 -20.04 12.15 9.52
C ILE A 22 -19.24 13.39 9.11
N TYR A 23 -18.89 13.50 7.85
CA TYR A 23 -18.09 14.61 7.32
C TYR A 23 -18.93 15.47 6.38
N THR A 24 -19.08 16.74 6.75
CA THR A 24 -19.81 17.77 5.99
C THR A 24 -18.97 19.01 5.73
N ASP A 25 -17.80 19.12 6.37
CA ASP A 25 -16.86 20.21 6.13
C ASP A 25 -16.17 20.07 4.76
N GLU A 26 -15.81 21.21 4.19
CA GLU A 26 -15.28 21.29 2.84
C GLU A 26 -13.98 20.50 2.67
N LEU A 27 -13.08 20.57 3.65
CA LEU A 27 -11.79 19.88 3.60
C LEU A 27 -11.98 18.37 3.42
N ARG A 28 -12.81 17.76 4.28
CA ARG A 28 -13.01 16.31 4.24
C ARG A 28 -13.82 15.86 3.03
N ARG A 29 -14.84 16.62 2.62
CA ARG A 29 -15.59 16.35 1.40
C ARG A 29 -14.68 16.35 0.17
N LEU A 30 -13.81 17.35 0.04
CA LEU A 30 -12.82 17.45 -1.05
C LEU A 30 -11.82 16.27 -1.00
N ALA A 31 -11.35 15.91 0.20
CA ALA A 31 -10.42 14.78 0.39
C ALA A 31 -11.00 13.43 -0.07
N TRP A 32 -12.31 13.27 -0.03
CA TRP A 32 -13.02 12.07 -0.48
C TRP A 32 -13.56 12.15 -1.91
N GLY A 33 -13.34 13.27 -2.60
CA GLY A 33 -13.85 13.52 -3.95
C GLY A 33 -13.13 12.82 -5.09
N THR A 34 -12.11 12.00 -4.81
CA THR A 34 -11.30 11.32 -5.85
C THR A 34 -11.11 9.84 -5.52
N ASP A 35 -10.96 9.02 -6.56
CA ASP A 35 -10.44 7.64 -6.49
C ASP A 35 -9.15 7.52 -7.32
N ALA A 36 -8.77 6.32 -7.76
CA ALA A 36 -7.60 6.14 -8.62
C ALA A 36 -7.85 6.53 -10.09
N GLY A 37 -9.12 6.70 -10.48
CA GLY A 37 -9.51 7.20 -11.79
C GLY A 37 -9.14 8.66 -12.01
N PHE A 38 -9.47 9.18 -13.16
CA PHE A 38 -9.17 10.56 -13.56
C PHE A 38 -10.36 11.53 -13.41
N TYR A 39 -11.40 11.10 -12.68
CA TYR A 39 -12.59 11.90 -12.38
C TYR A 39 -12.56 12.48 -10.96
N ARG A 40 -13.33 13.56 -10.75
CA ARG A 40 -13.60 14.14 -9.43
C ARG A 40 -15.07 14.49 -9.29
N LEU A 41 -15.70 13.95 -8.23
CA LEU A 41 -17.01 14.37 -7.75
C LEU A 41 -16.91 14.64 -6.25
N ILE A 42 -17.40 15.79 -5.78
CA ILE A 42 -17.27 16.18 -4.37
C ILE A 42 -18.58 15.83 -3.64
N PRO A 43 -18.58 14.88 -2.70
CA PRO A 43 -19.78 14.47 -1.99
C PRO A 43 -20.35 15.60 -1.12
N GLN A 44 -21.66 15.63 -0.93
CA GLN A 44 -22.30 16.50 0.05
C GLN A 44 -22.07 16.02 1.47
N ILE A 45 -22.10 14.69 1.66
CA ILE A 45 -21.91 14.04 2.95
C ILE A 45 -21.04 12.82 2.76
N VAL A 46 -20.08 12.62 3.67
CA VAL A 46 -19.32 11.36 3.75
C VAL A 46 -19.61 10.71 5.10
N ILE A 47 -19.99 9.44 5.11
CA ILE A 47 -20.29 8.66 6.31
C ILE A 47 -19.37 7.44 6.36
N ARG A 48 -18.70 7.25 7.48
CA ARG A 48 -17.92 6.03 7.75
C ARG A 48 -18.78 5.06 8.54
N SER A 49 -19.25 4.00 7.88
CA SER A 49 -20.06 2.97 8.54
C SER A 49 -19.20 1.92 9.25
N GLU A 50 -19.71 1.35 10.31
CA GLU A 50 -19.05 0.35 11.13
C GLU A 50 -19.85 -0.95 11.29
N GLY A 51 -21.07 -1.01 10.73
CA GLY A 51 -21.92 -2.20 10.83
C GLY A 51 -23.05 -2.24 9.80
N GLU A 52 -23.59 -3.44 9.58
CA GLU A 52 -24.64 -3.73 8.62
C GLU A 52 -25.97 -3.01 8.97
N GLU A 53 -26.31 -2.94 10.26
CA GLU A 53 -27.50 -2.23 10.73
C GLU A 53 -27.44 -0.73 10.36
N GLU A 54 -26.27 -0.10 10.49
CA GLU A 54 -26.08 1.27 10.07
C GLU A 54 -26.34 1.45 8.57
N ILE A 55 -25.82 0.53 7.74
CA ILE A 55 -26.06 0.54 6.29
C ILE A 55 -27.56 0.41 5.98
N SER A 56 -28.24 -0.56 6.60
CA SER A 56 -29.69 -0.75 6.42
C SER A 56 -30.48 0.52 6.74
N ARG A 57 -30.18 1.15 7.88
CA ARG A 57 -30.83 2.40 8.29
C ARG A 57 -30.50 3.58 7.37
N LEU A 58 -29.23 3.70 6.95
CA LEU A 58 -28.79 4.76 6.02
C LEU A 58 -29.48 4.64 4.67
N LEU A 59 -29.62 3.42 4.13
CA LEU A 59 -30.29 3.20 2.84
C LEU A 59 -31.80 3.52 2.92
N LYS A 60 -32.49 3.08 3.98
CA LYS A 60 -33.90 3.45 4.24
C LYS A 60 -34.05 4.98 4.29
N LEU A 61 -33.15 5.64 5.01
CA LEU A 61 -33.17 7.07 5.18
C LEU A 61 -32.86 7.81 3.85
N ALA A 62 -31.89 7.37 3.10
CA ALA A 62 -31.57 7.91 1.78
C ALA A 62 -32.77 7.74 0.81
N GLY A 63 -33.41 6.57 0.85
CA GLY A 63 -34.61 6.28 0.07
C GLY A 63 -35.79 7.16 0.45
N SER A 64 -36.02 7.53 1.73
CA SER A 64 -37.12 8.41 2.18
C SER A 64 -36.88 9.85 1.75
N HIS A 65 -35.64 10.31 1.70
CA HIS A 65 -35.24 11.65 1.27
C HIS A 65 -34.94 11.76 -0.22
N ASN A 66 -34.99 10.65 -0.96
CA ASN A 66 -34.65 10.56 -2.39
C ASN A 66 -33.22 11.06 -2.69
N LEU A 67 -32.24 10.63 -1.89
CA LEU A 67 -30.84 11.04 -2.00
C LEU A 67 -29.96 9.89 -2.54
N PRO A 68 -29.16 10.14 -3.59
CA PRO A 68 -28.23 9.14 -4.12
C PRO A 68 -27.14 8.73 -3.12
N VAL A 69 -26.75 7.46 -3.18
CA VAL A 69 -25.73 6.85 -2.33
C VAL A 69 -24.70 6.14 -3.18
N THR A 70 -23.43 6.35 -2.88
CA THR A 70 -22.30 5.58 -3.45
C THR A 70 -21.53 4.89 -2.32
N PHE A 71 -21.20 3.63 -2.50
CA PHE A 71 -20.37 2.88 -1.56
C PHE A 71 -18.90 2.96 -1.96
N ARG A 72 -18.03 3.02 -0.94
CA ARG A 72 -16.59 3.07 -1.16
C ARG A 72 -15.83 2.17 -0.19
N ALA A 73 -14.98 1.31 -0.73
CA ALA A 73 -13.94 0.57 -0.02
C ALA A 73 -12.61 1.37 -0.06
N ALA A 74 -11.53 0.84 -0.64
CA ALA A 74 -10.23 1.51 -0.74
C ALA A 74 -10.19 2.69 -1.74
N GLY A 75 -11.09 2.73 -2.72
CA GLY A 75 -11.07 3.73 -3.79
C GLY A 75 -9.84 3.61 -4.69
N THR A 76 -9.50 2.37 -5.05
CA THR A 76 -8.46 2.02 -6.03
C THR A 76 -9.02 1.86 -7.44
N SER A 77 -10.30 2.13 -7.63
CA SER A 77 -11.01 2.08 -8.91
C SER A 77 -10.47 3.07 -9.93
N LEU A 78 -10.35 2.66 -11.18
CA LEU A 78 -9.77 3.45 -12.28
C LEU A 78 -10.80 4.18 -13.14
N SER A 79 -12.08 3.78 -13.09
CA SER A 79 -13.15 4.25 -13.98
C SER A 79 -14.19 5.13 -13.29
N GLY A 80 -13.91 5.65 -12.06
CA GLY A 80 -14.78 6.57 -11.34
C GLY A 80 -15.98 5.92 -10.64
N GLN A 81 -15.86 4.64 -10.23
CA GLN A 81 -16.91 3.91 -9.51
C GLN A 81 -17.12 4.38 -8.08
N ALA A 82 -16.05 4.84 -7.41
CA ALA A 82 -16.01 5.07 -5.97
C ALA A 82 -16.07 6.56 -5.59
N ILE A 83 -16.70 7.39 -6.41
CA ILE A 83 -16.87 8.84 -6.19
C ILE A 83 -18.34 9.24 -6.31
N SER A 84 -18.74 10.29 -5.61
CA SER A 84 -20.11 10.77 -5.56
C SER A 84 -20.16 12.29 -5.43
N ASP A 85 -21.23 12.89 -5.92
CA ASP A 85 -21.63 14.27 -5.65
C ASP A 85 -22.76 14.39 -4.61
N SER A 86 -23.19 13.25 -4.03
CA SER A 86 -24.26 13.14 -3.04
C SER A 86 -23.75 12.52 -1.73
N ILE A 87 -24.25 11.37 -1.32
CA ILE A 87 -23.82 10.67 -0.11
C ILE A 87 -22.79 9.62 -0.45
N LEU A 88 -21.60 9.69 0.18
CA LEU A 88 -20.57 8.68 0.08
C LEU A 88 -20.50 7.88 1.38
N ILE A 89 -20.82 6.59 1.33
CA ILE A 89 -20.72 5.67 2.47
C ILE A 89 -19.42 4.86 2.33
N VAL A 90 -18.55 4.99 3.34
CA VAL A 90 -17.23 4.33 3.37
C VAL A 90 -17.29 3.10 4.26
N ALA A 91 -17.09 1.93 3.67
CA ALA A 91 -16.87 0.66 4.37
C ALA A 91 -15.37 0.37 4.35
N GLY A 92 -14.70 0.56 5.47
CA GLY A 92 -13.24 0.45 5.58
C GLY A 92 -12.81 -0.42 6.75
N LYS A 93 -11.88 0.07 7.56
CA LYS A 93 -11.18 -0.67 8.62
C LYS A 93 -12.03 -1.31 9.72
N HIS A 94 -13.32 -1.06 9.79
CA HIS A 94 -14.24 -1.73 10.72
C HIS A 94 -14.95 -2.93 10.09
N TRP A 95 -14.73 -3.16 8.80
CA TRP A 95 -15.28 -4.24 8.01
C TRP A 95 -14.20 -5.27 7.62
N GLU A 96 -13.38 -5.70 8.61
CA GLU A 96 -12.23 -6.59 8.40
C GLU A 96 -12.47 -8.00 8.96
N GLY A 97 -13.72 -8.36 9.29
CA GLY A 97 -14.07 -9.70 9.80
C GLY A 97 -13.86 -10.79 8.75
N TYR A 98 -13.44 -11.98 9.20
CA TYR A 98 -13.26 -13.15 8.36
C TYR A 98 -13.49 -14.44 9.15
N SER A 99 -13.78 -15.52 8.42
CA SER A 99 -13.74 -16.91 8.94
C SER A 99 -13.27 -17.85 7.85
N ILE A 100 -12.49 -18.86 8.22
CA ILE A 100 -11.96 -19.88 7.31
C ILE A 100 -12.63 -21.22 7.68
N SER A 101 -13.09 -21.97 6.68
CA SER A 101 -13.67 -23.31 6.90
C SER A 101 -12.62 -24.27 7.48
N PRO A 102 -13.06 -25.33 8.20
CA PRO A 102 -12.13 -26.30 8.81
C PRO A 102 -11.22 -27.03 7.81
N ASP A 103 -11.67 -27.21 6.57
CA ASP A 103 -10.91 -27.80 5.46
C ASP A 103 -10.06 -26.78 4.69
N HIS A 104 -10.18 -25.48 5.04
CA HIS A 104 -9.52 -24.34 4.41
C HIS A 104 -9.89 -24.11 2.92
N GLU A 105 -10.91 -24.75 2.41
CA GLU A 105 -11.35 -24.62 1.02
C GLU A 105 -12.25 -23.41 0.80
N GLU A 106 -12.83 -22.88 1.88
CA GLU A 106 -13.71 -21.71 1.84
C GLU A 106 -13.25 -20.64 2.83
N ILE A 107 -13.49 -19.39 2.44
CA ILE A 107 -13.28 -18.26 3.32
C ILE A 107 -14.45 -17.28 3.20
N THR A 108 -14.94 -16.82 4.34
CA THR A 108 -15.96 -15.79 4.46
C THR A 108 -15.30 -14.48 4.85
N LEU A 109 -15.60 -13.39 4.15
CA LEU A 109 -14.90 -12.12 4.22
C LEU A 109 -15.86 -10.95 4.29
N GLN A 110 -15.54 -9.95 5.11
CA GLN A 110 -16.18 -8.65 5.07
C GLN A 110 -15.50 -7.71 4.05
N PRO A 111 -16.21 -6.68 3.53
CA PRO A 111 -15.75 -5.88 2.39
C PRO A 111 -14.51 -5.03 2.63
N GLY A 112 -14.15 -4.70 3.87
CA GLY A 112 -13.03 -3.81 4.21
C GLY A 112 -11.68 -4.49 4.36
N ILE A 113 -11.64 -5.83 4.34
CA ILE A 113 -10.37 -6.56 4.42
C ILE A 113 -9.57 -6.42 3.12
N ILE A 114 -8.25 -6.23 3.23
CA ILE A 114 -7.37 -6.08 2.07
C ILE A 114 -7.03 -7.45 1.49
N GLY A 115 -7.06 -7.60 0.15
CA GLY A 115 -6.81 -8.88 -0.51
C GLY A 115 -5.45 -9.50 -0.14
N GLN A 116 -4.39 -8.71 0.02
CA GLN A 116 -3.10 -9.20 0.50
C GLN A 116 -3.20 -9.80 1.92
N ARG A 117 -4.05 -9.23 2.79
CA ARG A 117 -4.28 -9.78 4.13
C ARG A 117 -4.96 -11.15 4.06
N VAL A 118 -5.86 -11.34 3.12
CA VAL A 118 -6.48 -12.66 2.88
C VAL A 118 -5.42 -13.70 2.48
N ASN A 119 -4.49 -13.34 1.60
CA ASN A 119 -3.36 -14.21 1.25
C ASN A 119 -2.50 -14.57 2.46
N GLU A 120 -2.19 -13.61 3.34
CA GLU A 120 -1.41 -13.86 4.57
C GLU A 120 -2.12 -14.82 5.53
N LEU A 121 -3.46 -14.74 5.62
CA LEU A 121 -4.28 -15.62 6.45
C LEU A 121 -4.34 -17.06 5.90
N LEU A 122 -4.34 -17.22 4.57
CA LEU A 122 -4.44 -18.51 3.89
C LEU A 122 -3.10 -19.21 3.68
N ALA A 123 -2.00 -18.46 3.62
CA ALA A 123 -0.65 -18.98 3.37
C ALA A 123 -0.19 -20.12 4.30
N PRO A 124 -0.50 -20.12 5.64
CA PRO A 124 -0.14 -21.23 6.51
C PRO A 124 -0.77 -22.58 6.12
N PHE A 125 -1.85 -22.54 5.32
CA PHE A 125 -2.59 -23.71 4.86
C PHE A 125 -2.26 -24.11 3.41
N GLY A 126 -1.25 -23.44 2.79
CA GLY A 126 -0.91 -23.65 1.37
C GLY A 126 -2.03 -23.21 0.42
N ARG A 127 -2.85 -22.25 0.87
CA ARG A 127 -3.97 -21.70 0.09
C ARG A 127 -3.76 -20.21 -0.15
N LYS A 128 -4.48 -19.65 -1.12
CA LYS A 128 -4.46 -18.23 -1.44
C LYS A 128 -5.85 -17.70 -1.82
N PHE A 129 -5.98 -16.39 -1.81
CA PHE A 129 -7.15 -15.70 -2.33
C PHE A 129 -7.15 -15.79 -3.86
N ALA A 130 -8.23 -16.31 -4.44
CA ALA A 130 -8.29 -16.60 -5.86
C ALA A 130 -8.22 -15.35 -6.75
N PRO A 131 -9.01 -14.27 -6.52
CA PRO A 131 -8.84 -13.01 -7.25
C PRO A 131 -7.53 -12.33 -6.86
N ASP A 132 -6.68 -12.03 -7.86
CA ASP A 132 -5.35 -11.45 -7.64
C ASP A 132 -5.09 -10.15 -8.45
N PRO A 133 -5.95 -9.11 -8.38
CA PRO A 133 -5.72 -7.89 -9.12
C PRO A 133 -4.36 -7.27 -8.78
N ALA A 134 -3.77 -6.52 -9.71
CA ALA A 134 -2.50 -5.82 -9.49
C ALA A 134 -2.52 -4.91 -8.24
N SER A 135 -3.71 -4.49 -7.83
CA SER A 135 -3.97 -3.70 -6.62
C SER A 135 -4.18 -4.53 -5.34
N VAL A 136 -4.04 -5.86 -5.36
CA VAL A 136 -4.36 -6.78 -4.24
C VAL A 136 -3.73 -6.36 -2.90
N LYS A 137 -2.55 -5.71 -2.94
CA LYS A 137 -1.86 -5.17 -1.75
C LYS A 137 -2.55 -3.96 -1.12
N SER A 138 -3.53 -3.37 -1.80
CA SER A 138 -4.20 -2.12 -1.37
C SER A 138 -5.71 -2.15 -1.54
N ALA A 139 -6.22 -2.96 -2.46
CA ALA A 139 -7.65 -3.11 -2.71
C ALA A 139 -8.31 -3.93 -1.60
N MET A 140 -9.52 -3.52 -1.24
CA MET A 140 -10.38 -4.21 -0.28
C MET A 140 -11.30 -5.20 -1.01
N VAL A 141 -11.62 -6.32 -0.36
CA VAL A 141 -12.41 -7.42 -0.92
C VAL A 141 -13.74 -6.93 -1.51
N GLY A 142 -14.46 -6.04 -0.83
CA GLY A 142 -15.71 -5.48 -1.37
C GLY A 142 -15.54 -4.83 -2.74
N GLY A 143 -14.46 -4.06 -2.93
CA GLY A 143 -14.13 -3.47 -4.23
C GLY A 143 -13.69 -4.52 -5.25
N ILE A 144 -12.91 -5.52 -4.84
CA ILE A 144 -12.45 -6.61 -5.72
C ILE A 144 -13.65 -7.40 -6.26
N VAL A 145 -14.58 -7.80 -5.40
CA VAL A 145 -15.78 -8.57 -5.79
C VAL A 145 -16.74 -7.72 -6.62
N MET A 146 -17.07 -6.51 -6.14
CA MET A 146 -18.07 -5.66 -6.80
C MET A 146 -17.61 -5.13 -8.16
N ASN A 147 -16.30 -5.13 -8.46
CA ASN A 147 -15.76 -4.84 -9.79
C ASN A 147 -15.45 -6.11 -10.61
N ASN A 148 -15.56 -7.30 -10.02
CA ASN A 148 -14.99 -8.53 -10.56
C ASN A 148 -13.52 -8.36 -10.97
N ALA A 149 -12.77 -7.63 -10.14
CA ALA A 149 -11.37 -7.31 -10.41
C ALA A 149 -10.53 -8.59 -10.43
N SER A 150 -9.69 -8.73 -11.42
CA SER A 150 -8.90 -9.93 -11.65
C SER A 150 -7.45 -9.55 -11.97
N GLY A 151 -6.60 -10.54 -12.11
CA GLY A 151 -5.20 -10.36 -12.47
C GLY A 151 -4.72 -11.50 -13.38
N MET A 152 -3.42 -11.67 -13.44
CA MET A 152 -2.79 -12.63 -14.31
C MET A 152 -3.07 -14.09 -13.90
N ASN A 153 -2.98 -14.39 -12.60
CA ASN A 153 -3.04 -15.77 -12.12
C ASN A 153 -4.46 -16.32 -12.01
N CYS A 154 -5.44 -15.47 -11.81
CA CYS A 154 -6.84 -15.92 -11.71
C CYS A 154 -7.49 -16.13 -13.07
N GLY A 155 -6.98 -15.53 -14.15
CA GLY A 155 -7.53 -15.65 -15.50
C GLY A 155 -9.04 -15.48 -15.55
N THR A 156 -9.69 -16.31 -16.34
CA THR A 156 -11.16 -16.42 -16.43
C THR A 156 -11.74 -17.52 -15.54
N HIS A 157 -10.88 -18.29 -14.82
CA HIS A 157 -11.31 -19.49 -14.05
C HIS A 157 -11.37 -19.24 -12.53
N ALA A 158 -10.67 -18.23 -11.99
CA ALA A 158 -10.57 -17.98 -10.57
C ALA A 158 -10.89 -16.51 -10.19
N ASN A 159 -11.53 -15.75 -11.09
CA ASN A 159 -12.06 -14.43 -10.75
C ASN A 159 -13.26 -14.56 -9.78
N SER A 160 -13.72 -13.45 -9.22
CA SER A 160 -14.77 -13.46 -8.19
C SER A 160 -16.02 -14.19 -8.62
N ASP A 161 -16.44 -14.08 -9.89
CA ASP A 161 -17.63 -14.75 -10.44
C ASP A 161 -17.52 -16.30 -10.42
N LYS A 162 -16.31 -16.85 -10.50
CA LYS A 162 -16.09 -18.30 -10.54
C LYS A 162 -15.92 -18.95 -9.18
N VAL A 163 -15.46 -18.16 -8.20
CA VAL A 163 -15.13 -18.66 -6.85
C VAL A 163 -16.12 -18.23 -5.78
N LEU A 164 -17.09 -17.38 -6.11
CA LEU A 164 -18.18 -17.00 -5.22
C LEU A 164 -19.05 -18.21 -4.86
N LEU A 165 -19.40 -18.35 -3.59
CA LEU A 165 -20.35 -19.34 -3.07
C LEU A 165 -21.64 -18.70 -2.59
N SER A 166 -21.53 -17.61 -1.82
CA SER A 166 -22.69 -16.86 -1.34
C SER A 166 -22.32 -15.41 -1.03
N ALA A 167 -23.34 -14.57 -0.95
CA ALA A 167 -23.22 -13.16 -0.60
C ALA A 167 -24.28 -12.77 0.43
N ARG A 168 -23.86 -11.95 1.40
CA ARG A 168 -24.76 -11.26 2.32
C ARG A 168 -24.80 -9.79 1.90
N ILE A 169 -25.99 -9.30 1.58
CA ILE A 169 -26.23 -8.01 0.96
C ILE A 169 -27.29 -7.19 1.69
N VAL A 170 -27.22 -5.87 1.52
CA VAL A 170 -28.26 -4.94 1.95
C VAL A 170 -28.83 -4.24 0.73
N LEU A 171 -30.13 -4.45 0.46
CA LEU A 171 -30.85 -3.89 -0.68
C LEU A 171 -31.12 -2.40 -0.50
N ALA A 172 -31.56 -1.72 -1.57
CA ALA A 172 -31.84 -0.29 -1.59
C ALA A 172 -32.91 0.13 -0.55
N ASP A 173 -33.83 -0.73 -0.20
CA ASP A 173 -34.84 -0.52 0.84
C ASP A 173 -34.36 -0.83 2.26
N GLY A 174 -33.10 -1.24 2.41
CA GLY A 174 -32.46 -1.62 3.66
C GLY A 174 -32.73 -3.04 4.12
N THR A 175 -33.35 -3.89 3.29
CA THR A 175 -33.55 -5.31 3.58
C THR A 175 -32.22 -6.04 3.50
N VAL A 176 -31.94 -6.90 4.49
CA VAL A 176 -30.76 -7.77 4.51
C VAL A 176 -31.11 -9.14 3.95
N LEU A 177 -30.30 -9.63 3.01
CA LEU A 177 -30.40 -10.98 2.48
C LEU A 177 -29.03 -11.67 2.55
N ASP A 178 -29.02 -12.85 3.16
CA ASP A 178 -27.88 -13.79 3.10
C ASP A 178 -28.26 -14.96 2.19
N THR A 179 -27.61 -15.02 1.02
CA THR A 179 -27.92 -16.06 0.03
C THR A 179 -27.38 -17.44 0.42
N GLY A 180 -26.49 -17.54 1.41
CA GLY A 180 -25.94 -18.78 1.94
C GLY A 180 -26.74 -19.32 3.14
N ASP A 181 -27.61 -18.51 3.77
CA ASP A 181 -28.39 -18.91 4.93
C ASP A 181 -29.83 -19.28 4.56
N SER A 182 -30.20 -20.53 4.82
CA SER A 182 -31.54 -21.06 4.51
C SER A 182 -32.66 -20.32 5.20
N VAL A 183 -32.43 -19.83 6.43
CA VAL A 183 -33.44 -19.06 7.19
C VAL A 183 -33.67 -17.70 6.56
N SER A 184 -32.57 -17.03 6.19
CA SER A 184 -32.62 -15.74 5.47
C SER A 184 -33.33 -15.88 4.12
N ARG A 185 -33.01 -16.92 3.35
CA ARG A 185 -33.64 -17.23 2.04
C ARG A 185 -35.15 -17.42 2.20
N ALA A 186 -35.58 -18.27 3.12
CA ALA A 186 -37.00 -18.54 3.36
C ALA A 186 -37.78 -17.29 3.81
N ALA A 187 -37.18 -16.48 4.67
CA ALA A 187 -37.77 -15.20 5.06
C ALA A 187 -37.89 -14.21 3.89
N PHE A 188 -36.88 -14.17 3.03
CA PHE A 188 -36.88 -13.31 1.84
C PHE A 188 -37.93 -13.76 0.79
N GLU A 189 -38.09 -15.05 0.59
CA GLU A 189 -39.13 -15.61 -0.31
C GLU A 189 -40.55 -15.21 0.12
N VAL A 190 -40.81 -15.11 1.42
CA VAL A 190 -42.10 -14.65 1.93
C VAL A 190 -42.30 -13.18 1.73
N THR A 191 -41.29 -12.37 2.09
CA THR A 191 -41.40 -10.89 2.13
C THR A 191 -41.19 -10.25 0.75
N HIS A 192 -40.41 -10.89 -0.14
CA HIS A 192 -40.01 -10.36 -1.46
C HIS A 192 -40.37 -11.31 -2.59
N ARG A 193 -41.55 -11.97 -2.50
CA ARG A 193 -42.03 -12.96 -3.48
C ARG A 193 -41.99 -12.46 -4.93
N ASP A 194 -42.40 -11.22 -5.15
CA ASP A 194 -42.44 -10.65 -6.49
C ASP A 194 -41.02 -10.38 -7.03
N PHE A 195 -40.09 -10.06 -6.16
CA PHE A 195 -38.65 -9.91 -6.53
C PHE A 195 -38.08 -11.26 -7.01
N ILE A 196 -38.28 -12.33 -6.25
CA ILE A 196 -37.84 -13.68 -6.63
C ILE A 196 -38.50 -14.12 -7.92
N ARG A 197 -39.80 -13.92 -8.06
CA ARG A 197 -40.55 -14.23 -9.29
C ARG A 197 -39.95 -13.48 -10.49
N ARG A 198 -39.60 -12.20 -10.34
CA ARG A 198 -39.03 -11.41 -11.46
C ARG A 198 -37.62 -11.91 -11.82
N ILE A 199 -36.78 -12.31 -10.87
CA ILE A 199 -35.48 -12.94 -11.14
C ILE A 199 -35.67 -14.22 -11.96
N CYS A 200 -36.59 -15.10 -11.54
CA CYS A 200 -36.90 -16.33 -12.30
C CYS A 200 -37.41 -16.02 -13.71
N THR A 201 -38.31 -15.04 -13.82
CA THR A 201 -38.85 -14.61 -15.14
C THR A 201 -37.74 -14.10 -16.06
N LEU A 202 -36.85 -13.22 -15.55
CA LEU A 202 -35.70 -12.74 -16.33
C LEU A 202 -34.78 -13.87 -16.77
N ARG A 203 -34.52 -14.86 -15.89
CA ARG A 203 -33.75 -16.06 -16.24
C ARG A 203 -34.41 -16.80 -17.40
N ASP A 204 -35.70 -17.04 -17.29
CA ASP A 204 -36.45 -17.82 -18.29
C ASP A 204 -36.57 -17.05 -19.63
N GLU A 205 -36.78 -15.73 -19.58
CA GLU A 205 -36.76 -14.83 -20.74
C GLU A 205 -35.40 -14.89 -21.48
N VAL A 206 -34.28 -14.76 -20.72
CA VAL A 206 -32.92 -14.84 -21.27
C VAL A 206 -32.62 -16.20 -21.91
N ARG A 207 -33.05 -17.28 -21.26
CA ARG A 207 -32.83 -18.66 -21.79
C ARG A 207 -33.72 -18.99 -22.99
N ALA A 208 -34.93 -18.46 -23.06
CA ALA A 208 -35.84 -18.62 -24.18
C ALA A 208 -35.33 -17.88 -25.45
N ASP A 209 -34.61 -16.76 -25.27
CA ASP A 209 -33.92 -16.10 -26.39
C ASP A 209 -32.55 -16.77 -26.60
N GLY A 210 -32.53 -17.78 -27.47
CA GLY A 210 -31.33 -18.54 -27.77
C GLY A 210 -30.16 -17.67 -28.28
N LYS A 211 -30.45 -16.59 -29.02
CA LYS A 211 -29.42 -15.66 -29.53
C LYS A 211 -28.80 -14.86 -28.41
N LEU A 212 -29.61 -14.37 -27.45
CA LEU A 212 -29.17 -13.63 -26.32
C LEU A 212 -28.33 -14.54 -25.40
N ALA A 213 -28.83 -15.76 -25.11
CA ALA A 213 -28.12 -16.72 -24.27
C ALA A 213 -26.75 -17.11 -24.87
N GLU A 214 -26.65 -17.30 -26.17
CA GLU A 214 -25.39 -17.55 -26.88
C GLU A 214 -24.47 -16.33 -26.84
N ARG A 215 -25.01 -15.13 -27.07
CA ARG A 215 -24.27 -13.87 -26.93
C ARG A 215 -23.65 -13.72 -25.56
N ILE A 216 -24.39 -13.99 -24.50
CA ILE A 216 -23.89 -13.92 -23.09
C ILE A 216 -22.74 -14.92 -22.91
N ARG A 217 -22.88 -16.19 -23.31
CA ARG A 217 -21.81 -17.19 -23.19
C ARG A 217 -20.57 -16.79 -23.98
N TYR A 218 -20.73 -16.27 -25.18
CA TYR A 218 -19.63 -15.81 -26.02
C TYR A 218 -18.86 -14.66 -25.40
N LYS A 219 -19.55 -13.62 -24.91
CA LYS A 219 -18.90 -12.44 -24.29
C LYS A 219 -18.17 -12.79 -22.98
N TYR A 220 -18.63 -13.81 -22.24
CA TYR A 220 -17.95 -14.27 -21.02
C TYR A 220 -16.97 -15.45 -21.26
N SER A 221 -16.69 -15.80 -22.50
CA SER A 221 -15.56 -16.70 -22.82
C SER A 221 -14.20 -16.01 -22.71
N ILE A 222 -14.19 -14.68 -22.70
CA ILE A 222 -13.05 -13.81 -22.42
C ILE A 222 -13.32 -13.01 -21.13
N LYS A 223 -12.30 -12.31 -20.61
CA LYS A 223 -12.51 -11.35 -19.52
C LYS A 223 -13.45 -10.23 -19.98
N ASN A 224 -14.54 -10.03 -19.27
CA ASN A 224 -15.51 -8.98 -19.57
C ASN A 224 -16.17 -8.47 -18.28
N VAL A 225 -16.05 -7.16 -18.04
CA VAL A 225 -16.70 -6.42 -16.95
C VAL A 225 -17.42 -5.17 -17.49
N THR A 226 -17.72 -5.16 -18.81
CA THR A 226 -18.55 -4.11 -19.43
C THR A 226 -20.02 -4.37 -19.12
N GLY A 227 -20.67 -3.48 -18.40
CA GLY A 227 -22.08 -3.63 -17.99
C GLY A 227 -22.26 -4.51 -16.75
N LEU A 228 -23.51 -4.93 -16.50
CA LEU A 228 -23.83 -5.89 -15.44
C LEU A 228 -23.52 -7.32 -15.88
N ASN A 229 -23.11 -8.14 -14.92
CA ASN A 229 -22.89 -9.56 -15.17
C ASN A 229 -24.21 -10.31 -15.48
N LEU A 230 -24.43 -10.68 -16.73
CA LEU A 230 -25.60 -11.45 -17.16
C LEU A 230 -25.39 -12.97 -17.16
N LEU A 231 -24.15 -13.43 -16.98
CA LEU A 231 -23.81 -14.86 -16.97
C LEU A 231 -24.61 -15.70 -15.97
N PRO A 232 -24.98 -15.20 -14.78
CA PRO A 232 -25.78 -15.95 -13.81
C PRO A 232 -27.12 -16.45 -14.38
N PHE A 233 -27.78 -15.71 -15.26
CA PHE A 233 -29.07 -16.11 -15.85
C PHE A 233 -28.97 -17.35 -16.75
N VAL A 234 -27.82 -17.58 -17.39
CA VAL A 234 -27.59 -18.76 -18.22
C VAL A 234 -26.90 -19.90 -17.47
N ARG A 235 -26.31 -19.61 -16.30
CA ARG A 235 -25.48 -20.56 -15.53
C ARG A 235 -26.24 -21.23 -14.38
N PHE A 236 -27.12 -20.51 -13.68
CA PHE A 236 -27.75 -20.97 -12.44
C PHE A 236 -29.27 -21.12 -12.54
N ASP A 237 -29.81 -22.14 -11.90
CA ASP A 237 -31.25 -22.36 -11.80
C ASP A 237 -31.84 -21.71 -10.54
N ASP A 238 -31.08 -21.71 -9.42
CA ASP A 238 -31.51 -21.14 -8.16
C ASP A 238 -31.48 -19.61 -8.22
N PRO A 239 -32.59 -18.91 -7.91
CA PRO A 239 -32.65 -17.45 -7.90
C PRO A 239 -31.67 -16.81 -6.91
N PHE A 240 -31.32 -17.47 -5.80
CA PHE A 240 -30.38 -16.93 -4.82
C PHE A 240 -28.93 -17.00 -5.30
N ASP A 241 -28.57 -18.03 -6.06
CA ASP A 241 -27.29 -18.10 -6.75
C ASP A 241 -27.18 -17.02 -7.81
N ILE A 242 -28.28 -16.76 -8.55
CA ILE A 242 -28.34 -15.65 -9.53
C ILE A 242 -28.13 -14.32 -8.81
N ILE A 243 -28.87 -14.05 -7.71
CA ILE A 243 -28.76 -12.81 -6.91
C ILE A 243 -27.33 -12.61 -6.41
N ALA A 244 -26.71 -13.66 -5.83
CA ALA A 244 -25.34 -13.59 -5.32
C ALA A 244 -24.33 -13.19 -6.42
N HIS A 245 -24.41 -13.84 -7.59
CA HIS A 245 -23.48 -13.62 -8.69
C HIS A 245 -23.75 -12.32 -9.48
N LEU A 246 -24.96 -11.76 -9.42
CA LEU A 246 -25.26 -10.43 -9.94
C LEU A 246 -24.54 -9.32 -9.16
N MET A 247 -24.12 -9.59 -7.91
CA MET A 247 -23.31 -8.63 -7.15
C MET A 247 -21.91 -8.47 -7.74
N VAL A 248 -21.37 -9.53 -8.36
CA VAL A 248 -20.03 -9.52 -8.96
C VAL A 248 -20.04 -8.66 -10.24
N GLY A 249 -19.28 -7.58 -10.23
CA GLY A 249 -19.23 -6.61 -11.33
C GLY A 249 -20.39 -5.59 -11.32
N SER A 250 -21.19 -5.53 -10.25
CA SER A 250 -22.29 -4.54 -10.13
C SER A 250 -21.85 -3.14 -9.73
N GLU A 251 -20.60 -2.97 -9.29
CA GLU A 251 -19.99 -1.67 -8.94
C GLU A 251 -20.81 -0.86 -7.91
N GLY A 252 -21.52 -1.56 -7.02
CA GLY A 252 -22.38 -0.93 -6.01
C GLY A 252 -23.67 -0.30 -6.56
N THR A 253 -24.08 -0.66 -7.77
CA THR A 253 -25.32 -0.14 -8.37
C THR A 253 -26.57 -0.95 -7.99
N LEU A 254 -26.39 -2.17 -7.43
CA LEU A 254 -27.52 -3.06 -7.09
C LEU A 254 -27.78 -3.16 -5.58
N ALA A 255 -26.75 -3.33 -4.78
CA ALA A 255 -26.85 -3.48 -3.33
C ALA A 255 -25.51 -3.13 -2.66
N PHE A 256 -25.50 -3.06 -1.31
CA PHE A 256 -24.28 -3.08 -0.51
C PHE A 256 -23.89 -4.52 -0.18
N LEU A 257 -22.64 -4.90 -0.44
CA LEU A 257 -22.07 -6.19 -0.07
C LEU A 257 -21.53 -6.10 1.37
N SER A 258 -22.17 -6.78 2.33
CA SER A 258 -21.74 -6.79 3.74
C SER A 258 -20.83 -7.98 4.08
N GLN A 259 -20.97 -9.09 3.33
CA GLN A 259 -20.14 -10.29 3.50
C GLN A 259 -20.16 -11.13 2.23
N VAL A 260 -19.08 -11.84 1.96
CA VAL A 260 -18.97 -12.79 0.85
C VAL A 260 -18.26 -14.07 1.29
N THR A 261 -18.78 -15.23 0.86
CA THR A 261 -18.12 -16.51 1.01
C THR A 261 -17.58 -16.96 -0.34
N MET A 262 -16.31 -17.32 -0.39
CA MET A 262 -15.58 -17.66 -1.60
C MET A 262 -14.73 -18.90 -1.42
N LYS A 263 -14.53 -19.65 -2.51
CA LYS A 263 -13.54 -20.73 -2.57
C LYS A 263 -12.13 -20.15 -2.48
N THR A 264 -11.27 -20.84 -1.76
CA THR A 264 -9.83 -20.55 -1.77
C THR A 264 -9.14 -21.32 -2.89
N GLU A 265 -7.97 -20.87 -3.32
CA GLU A 265 -7.19 -21.54 -4.35
C GLU A 265 -5.93 -22.17 -3.76
N TYR A 266 -5.48 -23.29 -4.33
CA TYR A 266 -4.21 -23.91 -3.95
C TYR A 266 -3.03 -23.04 -4.36
N ASP A 267 -2.09 -22.78 -3.44
CA ASP A 267 -0.85 -22.07 -3.77
C ASP A 267 0.26 -23.05 -4.12
N TYR A 268 0.52 -23.20 -5.40
CA TYR A 268 1.49 -24.17 -5.92
C TYR A 268 2.91 -23.88 -5.38
N PRO A 269 3.58 -24.87 -4.74
CA PRO A 269 4.88 -24.67 -4.12
C PRO A 269 6.03 -24.54 -5.12
N CYS A 270 5.90 -25.13 -6.31
CA CYS A 270 6.93 -25.12 -7.34
C CYS A 270 6.54 -24.15 -8.46
N LYS A 271 7.42 -23.21 -8.78
CA LYS A 271 7.18 -22.14 -9.78
C LYS A 271 8.43 -21.96 -10.64
N ALA A 272 8.25 -21.70 -11.94
CA ALA A 272 9.32 -21.29 -12.83
C ALA A 272 8.83 -20.21 -13.80
N SER A 273 9.71 -19.25 -14.12
CA SER A 273 9.41 -18.20 -15.09
C SER A 273 10.52 -18.05 -16.12
N ALA A 274 10.14 -17.59 -17.31
CA ALA A 274 11.05 -17.21 -18.39
C ALA A 274 10.61 -15.89 -19.01
N MET A 275 11.59 -15.06 -19.43
CA MET A 275 11.34 -13.90 -20.27
C MET A 275 11.67 -14.25 -21.71
N LEU A 276 10.65 -14.34 -22.57
CA LEU A 276 10.74 -14.75 -23.97
C LEU A 276 10.74 -13.49 -24.85
N TYR A 277 11.74 -13.31 -25.72
CA TYR A 277 11.85 -12.12 -26.56
C TYR A 277 11.60 -12.46 -28.03
N PHE A 278 10.75 -11.66 -28.69
CA PHE A 278 10.37 -11.81 -30.10
C PHE A 278 10.61 -10.49 -30.85
N LYS A 279 10.98 -10.59 -32.15
CA LYS A 279 11.28 -9.41 -32.96
C LYS A 279 10.04 -8.58 -33.33
N THR A 280 8.83 -9.14 -33.22
CA THR A 280 7.57 -8.43 -33.50
C THR A 280 6.47 -8.84 -32.51
N ILE A 281 5.54 -7.93 -32.26
CA ILE A 281 4.39 -8.16 -31.38
C ILE A 281 3.50 -9.31 -31.90
N LYS A 282 3.32 -9.44 -33.22
CA LYS A 282 2.55 -10.54 -33.82
C LYS A 282 3.17 -11.91 -33.56
N LYS A 283 4.52 -12.04 -33.65
CA LYS A 283 5.19 -13.29 -33.32
C LYS A 283 5.06 -13.65 -31.85
N ALA A 284 5.16 -12.67 -30.95
CA ALA A 284 4.92 -12.85 -29.53
C ALA A 284 3.49 -13.35 -29.25
N CYS A 285 2.48 -12.70 -29.83
CA CYS A 285 1.07 -13.10 -29.68
C CYS A 285 0.80 -14.51 -30.22
N ARG A 286 1.34 -14.88 -31.39
CA ARG A 286 1.19 -16.23 -31.92
C ARG A 286 1.79 -17.31 -31.03
N ALA A 287 2.92 -17.03 -30.37
CA ALA A 287 3.50 -17.93 -29.39
C ALA A 287 2.59 -18.08 -28.15
N VAL A 288 1.95 -16.99 -27.70
CA VAL A 288 0.97 -17.03 -26.59
C VAL A 288 -0.26 -17.87 -26.97
N VAL A 289 -0.81 -17.69 -28.20
CA VAL A 289 -1.93 -18.51 -28.72
C VAL A 289 -1.59 -20.00 -28.70
N ALA A 290 -0.36 -20.36 -29.07
CA ALA A 290 0.08 -21.75 -29.03
C ALA A 290 0.23 -22.27 -27.57
N MET A 291 0.82 -21.49 -26.70
CA MET A 291 1.00 -21.84 -25.28
C MET A 291 -0.33 -21.99 -24.52
N LYS A 292 -1.37 -21.22 -24.85
CA LYS A 292 -2.72 -21.34 -24.24
C LYS A 292 -3.34 -22.72 -24.43
N LYS A 293 -2.98 -23.44 -25.51
CA LYS A 293 -3.52 -24.75 -25.84
C LYS A 293 -2.85 -25.91 -25.08
N LEU A 294 -1.76 -25.61 -24.33
CA LEU A 294 -1.03 -26.64 -23.59
C LEU A 294 -1.77 -27.00 -22.30
N THR A 295 -2.07 -28.28 -22.14
CA THR A 295 -2.60 -28.88 -20.91
C THR A 295 -1.66 -29.95 -20.39
N ASP A 296 -1.62 -30.14 -19.09
CA ASP A 296 -0.90 -31.23 -18.44
C ASP A 296 -1.69 -32.57 -18.50
N GLY A 297 -1.12 -33.63 -17.90
CA GLY A 297 -1.76 -34.96 -17.84
C GLY A 297 -3.08 -35.00 -17.07
N ASN A 298 -3.42 -33.97 -16.29
CA ASN A 298 -4.67 -33.82 -15.54
C ASN A 298 -5.69 -32.93 -16.27
N GLY A 299 -5.34 -32.39 -17.43
CA GLY A 299 -6.16 -31.44 -18.19
C GLY A 299 -6.10 -30.00 -17.65
N GLU A 300 -5.20 -29.73 -16.70
CA GLU A 300 -4.93 -28.36 -16.24
C GLU A 300 -4.00 -27.62 -17.24
N TRP A 301 -4.18 -26.32 -17.37
CA TRP A 301 -3.29 -25.50 -18.22
C TRP A 301 -1.84 -25.54 -17.72
N THR A 302 -0.93 -25.88 -18.61
CA THR A 302 0.51 -25.97 -18.35
C THR A 302 1.10 -24.57 -18.09
N VAL A 303 0.66 -23.56 -18.86
CA VAL A 303 1.06 -22.16 -18.67
C VAL A 303 0.02 -21.50 -17.76
N LYS A 304 0.48 -21.01 -16.61
CA LYS A 304 -0.39 -20.36 -15.62
C LYS A 304 -0.45 -18.85 -15.78
N GLY A 305 0.47 -18.25 -16.55
CA GLY A 305 0.48 -16.82 -16.85
C GLY A 305 1.41 -16.49 -18.01
N ALA A 306 1.01 -15.53 -18.84
CA ALA A 306 1.85 -14.94 -19.88
C ALA A 306 1.56 -13.44 -19.99
N GLU A 307 2.54 -12.62 -19.64
CA GLU A 307 2.48 -11.16 -19.66
C GLU A 307 3.22 -10.63 -20.90
N LEU A 308 2.49 -9.99 -21.78
CA LEU A 308 3.10 -9.31 -22.93
C LEU A 308 3.61 -7.93 -22.53
N LEU A 309 4.80 -7.58 -22.99
CA LEU A 309 5.45 -6.28 -22.80
C LEU A 309 5.92 -5.79 -24.17
N ASP A 310 5.31 -4.74 -24.70
CA ASP A 310 5.74 -4.14 -25.96
C ASP A 310 7.10 -3.43 -25.83
N TRP A 311 7.71 -3.05 -26.94
CA TRP A 311 9.04 -2.43 -26.93
C TRP A 311 9.08 -1.10 -26.14
N LYS A 312 7.98 -0.34 -26.08
CA LYS A 312 7.90 0.90 -25.31
C LYS A 312 7.87 0.60 -23.82
N SER A 313 7.19 -0.46 -23.41
CA SER A 313 7.23 -0.97 -22.03
C SER A 313 8.66 -1.36 -21.62
N LEU A 314 9.36 -2.13 -22.47
CA LEU A 314 10.76 -2.53 -22.22
C LEU A 314 11.70 -1.33 -22.19
N ALA A 315 11.53 -0.37 -23.11
CA ALA A 315 12.31 0.87 -23.12
C ALA A 315 12.11 1.68 -21.85
N SER A 316 10.88 1.76 -21.34
CA SER A 316 10.55 2.57 -20.17
C SER A 316 11.28 2.12 -18.90
N VAL A 317 11.52 0.82 -18.77
CA VAL A 317 12.22 0.22 -17.62
C VAL A 317 13.71 -0.01 -17.87
N GLY A 318 14.22 0.33 -19.04
CA GLY A 318 15.62 0.14 -19.41
C GLY A 318 16.02 -1.35 -19.49
N ASP A 319 15.17 -2.19 -20.08
CA ASP A 319 15.42 -3.62 -20.19
C ASP A 319 16.77 -3.90 -20.90
N PRO A 320 17.69 -4.69 -20.33
CA PRO A 320 19.04 -4.88 -20.90
C PRO A 320 19.04 -5.56 -22.27
N VAL A 321 18.10 -6.49 -22.50
CA VAL A 321 17.98 -7.21 -23.79
C VAL A 321 17.46 -6.26 -24.87
N PHE A 322 16.47 -5.42 -24.52
CA PHE A 322 15.98 -4.38 -25.41
C PHE A 322 17.07 -3.36 -25.76
N LEU A 323 17.83 -2.88 -24.79
CA LEU A 323 18.91 -1.92 -25.02
C LEU A 323 20.00 -2.49 -25.94
N LYS A 324 20.35 -3.77 -25.76
CA LYS A 324 21.27 -4.48 -26.66
C LYS A 324 20.70 -4.55 -28.09
N TYR A 325 19.47 -5.01 -28.24
CA TYR A 325 18.77 -5.10 -29.53
C TYR A 325 18.74 -3.75 -30.25
N LYS A 326 18.41 -2.67 -29.54
CA LYS A 326 18.42 -1.31 -30.10
C LYS A 326 19.81 -0.89 -30.57
N GLY A 327 20.85 -1.23 -29.83
CA GLY A 327 22.25 -0.96 -30.22
C GLY A 327 22.65 -1.70 -31.50
N GLU A 328 22.21 -2.95 -31.67
CA GLU A 328 22.47 -3.76 -32.86
C GLU A 328 21.78 -3.19 -34.11
N ILE A 329 20.53 -2.72 -33.99
CA ILE A 329 19.78 -2.11 -35.12
C ILE A 329 20.42 -0.78 -35.53
N CYS A 330 20.81 0.07 -34.57
CA CYS A 330 21.45 1.35 -34.86
C CYS A 330 22.85 1.21 -35.53
N SER A 331 23.48 0.04 -35.38
CA SER A 331 24.84 -0.21 -35.88
C SER A 331 24.91 -1.03 -37.18
N SER A 332 23.79 -1.57 -37.65
CA SER A 332 23.76 -2.45 -38.83
C SER A 332 22.54 -2.20 -39.71
N THR A 333 22.78 -2.08 -41.02
CA THR A 333 21.79 -2.40 -42.06
C THR A 333 21.54 -3.92 -42.01
N LEU A 334 20.62 -4.38 -41.16
CA LEU A 334 20.27 -5.79 -41.10
C LEU A 334 19.43 -6.18 -42.33
N PRO A 335 19.86 -7.17 -43.14
CA PRO A 335 19.04 -7.71 -44.19
C PRO A 335 17.85 -8.46 -43.59
N GLY A 336 16.62 -8.10 -43.99
CA GLY A 336 15.42 -8.83 -43.64
C GLY A 336 14.45 -8.15 -42.66
N VAL A 337 14.58 -6.86 -42.41
CA VAL A 337 13.55 -6.03 -41.79
C VAL A 337 12.76 -5.39 -42.93
N GLU A 338 11.49 -5.79 -43.12
CA GLU A 338 10.59 -5.14 -44.05
C GLU A 338 10.32 -3.67 -43.59
N PRO A 339 10.23 -2.69 -44.51
CA PRO A 339 9.79 -1.34 -44.19
C PRO A 339 8.38 -1.39 -43.59
N GLY A 340 8.23 -1.14 -42.31
CA GLY A 340 6.97 -1.24 -41.56
C GLY A 340 7.06 -2.22 -40.36
N ASP A 341 8.09 -3.04 -40.24
CA ASP A 341 8.35 -3.92 -39.09
C ASP A 341 9.15 -3.19 -37.96
N GLU A 342 9.14 -1.88 -37.96
CA GLU A 342 9.79 -1.03 -36.92
C GLU A 342 9.20 -1.17 -35.52
N THR A 343 8.40 -2.17 -35.32
CA THR A 343 7.62 -2.39 -34.08
C THR A 343 8.42 -2.99 -32.94
N GLY A 344 9.71 -3.01 -33.03
CA GLY A 344 10.61 -3.25 -31.89
C GLY A 344 10.39 -4.57 -31.13
N LEU A 345 11.42 -4.94 -30.39
CA LEU A 345 11.46 -6.16 -29.59
C LEU A 345 10.30 -6.24 -28.57
N THR A 346 9.54 -7.31 -28.58
CA THR A 346 8.43 -7.57 -27.64
C THR A 346 8.81 -8.74 -26.74
N ALA A 347 8.55 -8.64 -25.44
CA ALA A 347 8.76 -9.74 -24.50
C ALA A 347 7.43 -10.36 -24.04
N VAL A 348 7.48 -11.65 -23.71
CA VAL A 348 6.43 -12.37 -23.00
C VAL A 348 7.04 -12.99 -21.74
N LEU A 349 6.66 -12.49 -20.57
CA LEU A 349 6.99 -13.10 -19.29
C LEU A 349 6.03 -14.26 -19.05
N THR A 350 6.55 -15.47 -19.12
CA THR A 350 5.77 -16.71 -19.00
C THR A 350 6.03 -17.38 -17.65
N GLU A 351 4.98 -17.83 -16.97
CA GLU A 351 5.04 -18.53 -15.70
C GLU A 351 4.31 -19.87 -15.78
N THR A 352 4.94 -20.92 -15.24
CA THR A 352 4.33 -22.23 -14.95
C THR A 352 4.46 -22.57 -13.48
N LYS A 353 3.47 -23.29 -12.95
CA LYS A 353 3.38 -23.71 -11.54
C LYS A 353 2.99 -25.18 -11.46
N ALA A 354 3.47 -25.85 -10.42
CA ALA A 354 3.26 -27.29 -10.24
C ALA A 354 3.21 -27.68 -8.76
N ARG A 355 2.64 -28.86 -8.47
CA ARG A 355 2.58 -29.44 -7.14
C ARG A 355 3.90 -30.09 -6.72
N SER A 356 4.72 -30.48 -7.71
CA SER A 356 6.02 -31.11 -7.49
C SER A 356 7.08 -30.58 -8.47
N THR A 357 8.34 -30.79 -8.13
CA THR A 357 9.48 -30.43 -9.00
C THR A 357 9.47 -31.25 -10.29
N GLU A 358 9.00 -32.50 -10.26
CA GLU A 358 8.94 -33.36 -11.44
C GLU A 358 7.86 -32.86 -12.43
N GLU A 359 6.67 -32.56 -11.93
CA GLU A 359 5.59 -31.92 -12.70
C GLU A 359 6.05 -30.58 -13.31
N LEU A 360 6.77 -29.77 -12.52
CA LEU A 360 7.32 -28.51 -13.00
C LEU A 360 8.27 -28.72 -14.20
N ARG A 361 9.15 -29.71 -14.12
CA ARG A 361 10.07 -30.05 -15.23
C ARG A 361 9.34 -30.54 -16.48
N GLN A 362 8.26 -31.32 -16.31
CA GLN A 362 7.42 -31.77 -17.42
C GLN A 362 6.72 -30.60 -18.09
N ASN A 363 6.16 -29.67 -17.31
CA ASN A 363 5.56 -28.45 -17.80
C ASN A 363 6.55 -27.59 -18.60
N ILE A 364 7.78 -27.38 -18.06
CA ILE A 364 8.83 -26.63 -18.75
C ILE A 364 9.16 -27.27 -20.09
N ARG A 365 9.36 -28.59 -20.14
CA ARG A 365 9.66 -29.30 -21.42
C ARG A 365 8.54 -29.16 -22.44
N ALA A 366 7.28 -29.24 -22.01
CA ALA A 366 6.13 -29.08 -22.90
C ALA A 366 6.09 -27.67 -23.50
N ILE A 367 6.38 -26.64 -22.68
CA ILE A 367 6.43 -25.25 -23.13
C ILE A 367 7.61 -25.04 -24.08
N GLU A 368 8.81 -25.52 -23.75
CA GLU A 368 10.00 -25.44 -24.62
C GLU A 368 9.77 -26.13 -25.97
N GLN A 369 9.14 -27.31 -25.97
CA GLN A 369 8.78 -28.01 -27.20
C GLN A 369 7.78 -27.20 -28.04
N CYS A 370 6.75 -26.62 -27.44
CA CYS A 370 5.83 -25.74 -28.15
C CYS A 370 6.55 -24.53 -28.75
N LEU A 371 7.44 -23.91 -27.98
CA LEU A 371 8.19 -22.73 -28.40
C LEU A 371 9.27 -23.02 -29.47
N SER A 372 9.68 -24.27 -29.66
CA SER A 372 10.65 -24.66 -30.71
C SER A 372 10.17 -24.32 -32.13
N ALA A 373 8.85 -24.16 -32.35
CA ALA A 373 8.27 -23.72 -33.62
C ALA A 373 8.37 -22.18 -33.83
N PHE A 374 8.80 -21.43 -32.83
CA PHE A 374 8.85 -19.97 -32.84
C PHE A 374 10.30 -19.47 -32.72
N GLN A 375 10.66 -18.54 -33.59
CA GLN A 375 11.99 -17.91 -33.52
C GLN A 375 12.00 -16.82 -32.44
N THR A 376 12.60 -17.14 -31.28
CA THR A 376 12.90 -16.16 -30.23
C THR A 376 14.19 -15.40 -30.51
N TYR A 377 14.30 -14.16 -30.01
CA TYR A 377 15.53 -13.36 -30.14
C TYR A 377 16.64 -13.87 -29.19
N THR A 378 16.27 -14.33 -28.00
CA THR A 378 17.18 -14.97 -27.05
C THR A 378 16.78 -16.44 -26.86
N PRO A 379 17.69 -17.32 -26.42
CA PRO A 379 17.33 -18.68 -26.04
C PRO A 379 16.23 -18.70 -24.98
N VAL A 380 15.31 -19.66 -25.07
CA VAL A 380 14.30 -19.92 -24.03
C VAL A 380 15.00 -20.48 -22.80
N CYS A 381 14.84 -19.84 -21.65
CA CYS A 381 15.46 -20.25 -20.40
C CYS A 381 14.51 -20.04 -19.23
N PHE A 382 13.93 -21.13 -18.72
CA PHE A 382 13.15 -21.11 -17.49
C PHE A 382 14.06 -21.21 -16.28
N THR A 383 13.73 -20.44 -15.23
CA THR A 383 14.39 -20.53 -13.93
C THR A 383 13.36 -20.72 -12.81
N ASP A 384 13.65 -21.66 -11.91
CA ASP A 384 12.88 -21.94 -10.69
C ASP A 384 13.48 -21.26 -9.45
N LYS A 385 14.56 -20.48 -9.61
CA LYS A 385 15.23 -19.76 -8.54
C LYS A 385 14.53 -18.43 -8.26
N PRO A 386 13.99 -18.22 -7.05
CA PRO A 386 13.27 -16.99 -6.69
C PRO A 386 14.09 -15.71 -6.91
N GLU A 387 15.39 -15.72 -6.64
CA GLU A 387 16.29 -14.58 -6.84
C GLU A 387 16.53 -14.21 -8.31
N GLU A 388 16.26 -15.13 -9.24
CA GLU A 388 16.34 -14.89 -10.68
C GLU A 388 14.99 -14.46 -11.25
N TYR A 389 13.93 -15.26 -11.07
CA TYR A 389 12.63 -14.93 -11.67
C TYR A 389 11.99 -13.68 -11.07
N SER A 390 12.27 -13.33 -9.82
CA SER A 390 11.77 -12.10 -9.24
C SER A 390 12.26 -10.83 -9.97
N LYS A 391 13.42 -10.90 -10.66
CA LYS A 391 13.92 -9.81 -11.51
C LYS A 391 12.99 -9.58 -12.73
N TYR A 392 12.49 -10.66 -13.34
CA TYR A 392 11.52 -10.55 -14.44
C TYR A 392 10.22 -9.90 -13.99
N TRP A 393 9.70 -10.31 -12.83
CA TRP A 393 8.52 -9.72 -12.23
C TRP A 393 8.74 -8.27 -11.80
N ALA A 394 9.96 -7.90 -11.39
CA ALA A 394 10.31 -6.52 -11.08
C ALA A 394 10.28 -5.64 -12.35
N ILE A 395 10.76 -6.14 -13.51
CA ILE A 395 10.62 -5.47 -14.81
C ILE A 395 9.14 -5.20 -15.11
N ARG A 396 8.29 -6.23 -15.04
CA ARG A 396 6.85 -6.13 -15.30
C ARG A 396 6.17 -5.10 -14.38
N SER A 397 6.43 -5.17 -13.09
CA SER A 397 5.83 -4.26 -12.10
C SER A 397 6.38 -2.83 -12.18
N GLY A 398 7.55 -2.65 -12.75
CA GLY A 398 8.22 -1.38 -12.96
C GLY A 398 7.66 -0.53 -14.11
N ILE A 399 6.89 -1.10 -15.04
CA ILE A 399 6.40 -0.40 -16.25
C ILE A 399 5.52 0.79 -15.86
N PHE A 400 4.48 0.56 -15.08
CA PHE A 400 3.56 1.61 -14.67
C PHE A 400 4.25 2.75 -13.89
N PRO A 401 5.09 2.46 -12.87
CA PRO A 401 5.90 3.49 -12.21
C PRO A 401 6.81 4.26 -13.15
N SER A 402 7.40 3.59 -14.12
CA SER A 402 8.33 4.22 -15.06
C SER A 402 7.61 5.18 -16.00
N VAL A 403 6.58 4.71 -16.70
CA VAL A 403 5.78 5.54 -17.62
C VAL A 403 5.11 6.70 -16.88
N GLY A 404 4.46 6.43 -15.75
CA GLY A 404 3.83 7.47 -14.95
C GLY A 404 4.83 8.43 -14.30
N GLY A 405 6.05 7.97 -13.99
CA GLY A 405 7.11 8.76 -13.37
C GLY A 405 7.81 9.74 -14.31
N THR A 406 7.83 9.48 -15.62
CA THR A 406 8.47 10.34 -16.65
C THR A 406 7.50 11.31 -17.32
N ARG A 407 6.18 11.21 -17.02
CA ARG A 407 5.16 12.04 -17.64
C ARG A 407 5.37 13.54 -17.41
N LYS A 408 4.91 14.35 -18.35
CA LYS A 408 4.92 15.82 -18.24
C LYS A 408 4.08 16.28 -17.02
N PRO A 409 4.54 17.29 -16.27
CA PRO A 409 3.74 17.89 -15.22
C PRO A 409 2.38 18.39 -15.74
N GLY A 410 1.32 18.25 -14.92
CA GLY A 410 -0.06 18.60 -15.30
C GLY A 410 -0.80 17.54 -16.15
N THR A 411 -0.15 16.41 -16.48
CA THR A 411 -0.82 15.27 -17.11
C THR A 411 -1.21 14.22 -16.07
N THR A 412 -2.19 13.39 -16.39
CA THR A 412 -2.50 12.15 -15.65
C THR A 412 -2.03 10.95 -16.44
N CYS A 413 -1.84 9.83 -15.74
CA CYS A 413 -1.53 8.54 -16.33
C CYS A 413 -2.83 7.73 -16.35
N LEU A 414 -3.39 7.51 -17.54
CA LEU A 414 -4.57 6.68 -17.74
C LEU A 414 -4.14 5.24 -18.00
N ILE A 415 -4.88 4.30 -17.44
CA ILE A 415 -4.71 2.88 -17.72
C ILE A 415 -6.07 2.38 -18.20
N GLU A 416 -6.19 2.18 -19.48
CA GLU A 416 -7.33 1.54 -20.12
C GLU A 416 -7.05 0.06 -20.29
N ASP A 417 -8.11 -0.74 -20.35
CA ASP A 417 -7.99 -2.17 -20.58
C ASP A 417 -9.06 -2.67 -21.53
N VAL A 418 -8.67 -3.61 -22.39
CA VAL A 418 -9.54 -4.25 -23.38
C VAL A 418 -9.24 -5.75 -23.40
N ALA A 419 -10.19 -6.55 -23.88
CA ALA A 419 -9.92 -7.96 -24.13
C ALA A 419 -10.37 -8.37 -25.53
N PHE A 420 -9.61 -9.27 -26.13
CA PHE A 420 -9.86 -9.90 -27.43
C PHE A 420 -9.96 -11.41 -27.27
N HIS A 421 -10.64 -12.09 -28.18
CA HIS A 421 -10.53 -13.53 -28.28
C HIS A 421 -9.11 -13.93 -28.66
N ILE A 422 -8.65 -15.05 -28.13
CA ILE A 422 -7.22 -15.41 -28.17
C ILE A 422 -6.72 -15.58 -29.62
N GLU A 423 -7.60 -16.01 -30.51
CA GLU A 423 -7.31 -16.21 -31.95
C GLU A 423 -7.03 -14.89 -32.66
N ASP A 424 -7.69 -13.81 -32.26
CA ASP A 424 -7.58 -12.48 -32.89
C ASP A 424 -6.37 -11.70 -32.35
N LEU A 425 -5.76 -12.19 -31.29
CA LEU A 425 -4.73 -11.47 -30.51
C LEU A 425 -3.59 -10.89 -31.37
N PRO A 426 -3.01 -11.63 -32.36
CA PRO A 426 -1.88 -11.10 -33.15
C PRO A 426 -2.24 -9.86 -33.96
N GLU A 427 -3.39 -9.87 -34.59
CA GLU A 427 -3.84 -8.77 -35.48
C GLU A 427 -4.41 -7.62 -34.64
N ALA A 428 -5.30 -7.92 -33.68
CA ALA A 428 -5.94 -6.93 -32.82
C ALA A 428 -4.91 -6.10 -32.02
N THR A 429 -3.85 -6.75 -31.48
CA THR A 429 -2.80 -6.04 -30.74
C THR A 429 -2.00 -5.10 -31.62
N ALA A 430 -1.63 -5.53 -32.84
CA ALA A 430 -0.89 -4.69 -33.76
C ALA A 430 -1.72 -3.48 -34.22
N GLU A 431 -3.01 -3.68 -34.48
CA GLU A 431 -3.92 -2.60 -34.88
C GLU A 431 -4.17 -1.61 -33.71
N LEU A 432 -4.31 -2.11 -32.48
CA LEU A 432 -4.43 -1.26 -31.30
C LEU A 432 -3.19 -0.36 -31.13
N GLN A 433 -1.99 -0.94 -31.32
CA GLN A 433 -0.74 -0.18 -31.24
C GLN A 433 -0.68 0.94 -32.28
N GLN A 434 -1.06 0.63 -33.53
CA GLN A 434 -1.12 1.61 -34.62
C GLN A 434 -2.19 2.69 -34.39
N LEU A 435 -3.35 2.30 -33.84
CA LEU A 435 -4.44 3.21 -33.52
C LEU A 435 -4.01 4.24 -32.48
N ILE A 436 -3.40 3.81 -31.39
CA ILE A 436 -2.88 4.67 -30.32
C ILE A 436 -1.85 5.66 -30.89
N ALA A 437 -0.94 5.19 -31.73
CA ALA A 437 0.07 6.02 -32.37
C ALA A 437 -0.55 7.08 -33.30
N ARG A 438 -1.57 6.73 -34.09
CA ARG A 438 -2.29 7.69 -34.98
C ARG A 438 -2.92 8.86 -34.23
N HIS A 439 -3.32 8.65 -32.96
CA HIS A 439 -3.84 9.70 -32.09
C HIS A 439 -2.74 10.50 -31.37
N GLY A 440 -1.46 10.33 -31.75
CA GLY A 440 -0.34 11.10 -31.22
C GLY A 440 0.09 10.71 -29.80
N TYR A 441 -0.21 9.50 -29.35
CA TYR A 441 0.28 8.97 -28.06
C TYR A 441 1.56 8.15 -28.28
N GLU A 442 2.63 8.84 -28.64
CA GLU A 442 3.92 8.22 -28.97
C GLU A 442 4.59 7.52 -27.77
N ASP A 443 4.32 7.98 -26.56
CA ASP A 443 4.84 7.45 -25.31
C ASP A 443 3.93 6.37 -24.67
N ALA A 444 2.79 6.07 -25.29
CA ALA A 444 1.88 5.03 -24.81
C ALA A 444 2.50 3.64 -24.98
N CYS A 445 2.31 2.78 -23.99
CA CYS A 445 2.77 1.39 -24.03
C CYS A 445 1.60 0.41 -23.88
N ILE A 446 1.75 -0.79 -24.46
CA ILE A 446 0.81 -1.90 -24.34
C ILE A 446 1.49 -3.03 -23.56
N TYR A 447 0.83 -3.48 -22.51
CA TYR A 447 1.26 -4.65 -21.74
C TYR A 447 0.04 -5.33 -21.12
N GLY A 448 0.15 -6.57 -20.68
CA GLY A 448 -0.95 -7.22 -19.93
C GLY A 448 -1.02 -8.72 -20.11
N HIS A 449 -2.15 -9.25 -19.68
CA HIS A 449 -2.42 -10.67 -19.51
C HIS A 449 -2.73 -11.36 -20.86
N ALA A 450 -1.69 -11.53 -21.69
CA ALA A 450 -1.82 -12.01 -23.06
C ALA A 450 -2.48 -13.40 -23.13
N LEU A 451 -2.25 -14.26 -22.13
CA LEU A 451 -2.86 -15.59 -22.06
C LEU A 451 -4.40 -15.54 -22.02
N GLU A 452 -4.94 -14.43 -21.50
CA GLU A 452 -6.38 -14.17 -21.38
C GLU A 452 -6.90 -13.18 -22.44
N GLY A 453 -6.05 -12.80 -23.41
CA GLY A 453 -6.39 -11.81 -24.43
C GLY A 453 -6.59 -10.39 -23.89
N ASN A 454 -6.23 -10.13 -22.62
CA ASN A 454 -6.47 -8.87 -21.95
C ASN A 454 -5.21 -7.98 -21.95
N TYR A 455 -5.37 -6.78 -22.48
CA TYR A 455 -4.31 -5.78 -22.53
C TYR A 455 -4.67 -4.49 -21.82
N HIS A 456 -3.65 -3.95 -21.14
CA HIS A 456 -3.66 -2.58 -20.66
C HIS A 456 -2.87 -1.70 -21.61
N PHE A 457 -3.36 -0.49 -21.86
CA PHE A 457 -2.57 0.53 -22.51
C PHE A 457 -2.51 1.79 -21.64
N ILE A 458 -1.29 2.27 -21.45
CA ILE A 458 -1.03 3.45 -20.62
C ILE A 458 -0.90 4.67 -21.51
N LEU A 459 -1.66 5.71 -21.17
CA LEU A 459 -1.66 7.00 -21.85
C LEU A 459 -1.27 8.11 -20.86
N ASN A 460 -0.36 9.00 -21.25
CA ASN A 460 -0.12 10.25 -20.55
C ASN A 460 -0.99 11.35 -21.18
N GLN A 461 -2.06 11.75 -20.47
CA GLN A 461 -3.11 12.64 -20.99
C GLN A 461 -3.24 13.90 -20.15
N SER A 462 -3.33 15.06 -20.82
CA SER A 462 -3.82 16.29 -20.24
C SER A 462 -5.31 16.48 -20.55
N PHE A 463 -6.03 17.10 -19.62
CA PHE A 463 -7.42 17.53 -19.85
C PHE A 463 -7.55 19.05 -19.67
N SER A 464 -6.46 19.80 -19.86
CA SER A 464 -6.40 21.24 -19.63
C SER A 464 -6.94 22.09 -20.78
N SER A 465 -7.19 21.50 -21.96
CA SER A 465 -7.75 22.19 -23.11
C SER A 465 -8.78 21.32 -23.84
N GLU A 466 -9.67 21.98 -24.56
CA GLU A 466 -10.69 21.30 -25.38
C GLU A 466 -10.05 20.39 -26.46
N ALA A 467 -8.92 20.78 -27.03
CA ALA A 467 -8.20 19.96 -28.01
C ALA A 467 -7.70 18.65 -27.41
N GLU A 468 -7.16 18.68 -26.19
CA GLU A 468 -6.71 17.50 -25.47
C GLU A 468 -7.88 16.56 -25.10
N VAL A 469 -9.00 17.13 -24.67
CA VAL A 469 -10.25 16.37 -24.40
C VAL A 469 -10.76 15.72 -25.67
N LYS A 470 -10.76 16.46 -26.78
CA LYS A 470 -11.22 15.95 -28.10
C LYS A 470 -10.30 14.85 -28.63
N ARG A 471 -8.99 14.96 -28.41
CA ARG A 471 -8.04 13.90 -28.76
C ARG A 471 -8.37 12.59 -28.04
N TYR A 472 -8.62 12.66 -26.73
CA TYR A 472 -9.01 11.50 -25.94
C TYR A 472 -10.38 10.94 -26.38
N GLU A 473 -11.39 11.80 -26.61
CA GLU A 473 -12.71 11.39 -27.09
C GLU A 473 -12.60 10.63 -28.42
N ASN A 474 -11.81 11.15 -29.36
CA ASN A 474 -11.60 10.52 -30.66
C ASN A 474 -10.90 9.15 -30.53
N LEU A 475 -9.84 9.05 -29.69
CA LEU A 475 -9.18 7.79 -29.42
C LEU A 475 -10.17 6.76 -28.86
N MET A 476 -10.98 7.11 -27.86
CA MET A 476 -11.92 6.17 -27.25
C MET A 476 -13.03 5.72 -28.20
N ASN A 477 -13.48 6.59 -29.09
CA ASN A 477 -14.43 6.22 -30.14
C ASN A 477 -13.82 5.22 -31.13
N ASP A 478 -12.56 5.41 -31.52
CA ASP A 478 -11.88 4.49 -32.45
C ASP A 478 -11.53 3.17 -31.73
N VAL A 479 -11.15 3.20 -30.44
CA VAL A 479 -10.97 1.98 -29.62
C VAL A 479 -12.28 1.20 -29.53
N LYS A 480 -13.41 1.88 -29.28
CA LYS A 480 -14.74 1.25 -29.29
C LYS A 480 -14.98 0.53 -30.61
N THR A 481 -14.74 1.19 -31.74
CA THR A 481 -14.94 0.59 -33.09
C THR A 481 -14.00 -0.59 -33.32
N LEU A 482 -12.72 -0.47 -32.95
CA LEU A 482 -11.78 -1.57 -33.12
C LEU A 482 -12.16 -2.77 -32.25
N VAL A 483 -12.45 -2.56 -30.98
CA VAL A 483 -12.67 -3.65 -30.01
C VAL A 483 -14.06 -4.25 -30.16
N ALA A 484 -15.13 -3.44 -30.17
CA ALA A 484 -16.51 -3.96 -30.17
C ALA A 484 -17.03 -4.30 -31.58
N ASP A 485 -16.78 -3.44 -32.58
CA ASP A 485 -17.37 -3.65 -33.91
C ASP A 485 -16.54 -4.60 -34.77
N LYS A 486 -15.18 -4.49 -34.70
CA LYS A 486 -14.33 -5.30 -35.57
C LYS A 486 -14.01 -6.68 -34.98
N TYR A 487 -13.63 -6.73 -33.71
CA TYR A 487 -13.15 -7.95 -33.05
C TYR A 487 -14.15 -8.56 -32.04
N ASP A 488 -15.30 -7.94 -31.85
CA ASP A 488 -16.31 -8.36 -30.87
C ASP A 488 -15.74 -8.68 -29.48
N GLY A 489 -14.69 -7.96 -29.10
CA GLY A 489 -14.00 -8.05 -27.84
C GLY A 489 -14.72 -7.35 -26.69
N SER A 490 -14.05 -7.12 -25.57
CA SER A 490 -14.57 -6.40 -24.42
C SER A 490 -13.88 -5.05 -24.24
N LEU A 491 -14.69 -3.99 -24.06
CA LEU A 491 -14.20 -2.62 -23.81
C LEU A 491 -13.67 -2.43 -22.41
N LYS A 492 -14.01 -3.34 -21.46
CA LYS A 492 -13.43 -3.44 -20.11
C LYS A 492 -13.26 -4.89 -19.74
N ALA A 493 -12.01 -5.29 -19.58
CA ALA A 493 -11.67 -6.65 -19.22
C ALA A 493 -11.74 -6.90 -17.70
N GLU A 494 -11.19 -5.96 -16.88
CA GLU A 494 -11.08 -6.14 -15.43
C GLU A 494 -11.21 -4.85 -14.60
N HIS A 495 -11.08 -3.63 -15.19
CA HIS A 495 -11.09 -2.38 -14.42
C HIS A 495 -12.50 -1.89 -14.06
N GLY A 496 -13.55 -2.57 -14.51
CA GLY A 496 -14.94 -2.18 -14.33
C GLY A 496 -15.40 -1.13 -15.34
N THR A 497 -16.70 -1.07 -15.57
CA THR A 497 -17.34 -0.12 -16.49
C THR A 497 -17.22 1.32 -16.02
N GLY A 498 -17.55 1.57 -14.77
CA GLY A 498 -17.52 2.89 -14.16
C GLY A 498 -18.37 3.92 -14.90
N ARG A 499 -17.92 5.17 -14.79
CA ARG A 499 -18.43 6.31 -15.59
C ARG A 499 -17.77 6.35 -16.96
N ASN A 500 -16.58 5.76 -17.05
CA ASN A 500 -15.74 5.80 -18.24
C ASN A 500 -16.36 5.06 -19.44
N MET A 501 -16.88 3.86 -19.21
CA MET A 501 -17.46 3.02 -20.26
C MET A 501 -18.98 2.96 -20.25
N ALA A 502 -19.65 3.62 -19.31
CA ALA A 502 -21.11 3.66 -19.23
C ALA A 502 -21.79 4.04 -20.57
N PRO A 503 -21.30 5.02 -21.37
CA PRO A 503 -21.91 5.36 -22.66
C PRO A 503 -21.81 4.26 -23.71
N PHE A 504 -20.90 3.30 -23.56
CA PHE A 504 -20.58 2.30 -24.56
C PHE A 504 -21.15 0.91 -24.25
N VAL A 505 -21.76 0.70 -23.07
CA VAL A 505 -22.32 -0.60 -22.65
C VAL A 505 -23.37 -1.11 -23.64
N ARG A 506 -24.34 -0.25 -23.99
CA ARG A 506 -25.38 -0.61 -24.98
C ARG A 506 -24.82 -0.94 -26.35
N HIS A 507 -23.75 -0.23 -26.74
CA HIS A 507 -23.07 -0.46 -28.01
C HIS A 507 -22.38 -1.83 -28.08
N GLU A 508 -21.64 -2.21 -27.03
CA GLU A 508 -20.95 -3.50 -26.95
C GLU A 508 -21.92 -4.68 -26.87
N TRP A 509 -23.00 -4.55 -26.07
CA TRP A 509 -23.90 -5.66 -25.76
C TRP A 509 -25.12 -5.79 -26.69
N GLY A 510 -25.52 -4.70 -27.36
CA GLY A 510 -26.77 -4.60 -28.10
C GLY A 510 -27.99 -4.35 -27.20
N ASP A 511 -29.13 -4.05 -27.84
CA ASP A 511 -30.34 -3.63 -27.11
C ASP A 511 -30.90 -4.71 -26.19
N ALA A 512 -30.97 -5.97 -26.64
CA ALA A 512 -31.57 -7.06 -25.88
C ALA A 512 -30.87 -7.27 -24.53
N ALA A 513 -29.55 -7.38 -24.51
CA ALA A 513 -28.77 -7.54 -23.29
C ALA A 513 -28.86 -6.29 -22.42
N TYR A 514 -28.76 -5.10 -23.01
CA TYR A 514 -28.83 -3.84 -22.24
C TYR A 514 -30.18 -3.65 -21.54
N GLU A 515 -31.29 -4.03 -22.18
CA GLU A 515 -32.63 -3.95 -21.53
C GLU A 515 -32.77 -4.95 -20.38
N VAL A 516 -32.15 -6.15 -20.45
CA VAL A 516 -32.08 -7.08 -19.32
C VAL A 516 -31.27 -6.45 -18.18
N MET A 517 -30.12 -5.82 -18.45
CA MET A 517 -29.32 -5.12 -17.43
C MET A 517 -30.14 -4.02 -16.76
N LYS A 518 -30.91 -3.22 -17.53
CA LYS A 518 -31.82 -2.19 -16.97
C LYS A 518 -32.95 -2.77 -16.14
N ALA A 519 -33.52 -3.90 -16.57
CA ALA A 519 -34.56 -4.59 -15.79
C ALA A 519 -34.01 -5.08 -14.44
N VAL A 520 -32.79 -5.62 -14.41
CA VAL A 520 -32.10 -5.97 -13.16
C VAL A 520 -31.86 -4.74 -12.30
N LYS A 521 -31.30 -3.66 -12.86
CA LYS A 521 -31.10 -2.41 -12.12
C LYS A 521 -32.39 -1.89 -11.50
N ASN A 522 -33.48 -1.83 -12.27
CA ASN A 522 -34.76 -1.33 -11.78
C ASN A 522 -35.40 -2.26 -10.72
N LEU A 523 -35.12 -3.56 -10.77
CA LEU A 523 -35.60 -4.50 -9.73
C LEU A 523 -34.87 -4.28 -8.39
N PHE A 524 -33.56 -4.09 -8.40
CA PHE A 524 -32.76 -3.89 -7.19
C PHE A 524 -32.83 -2.47 -6.64
N ASP A 525 -32.92 -1.49 -7.52
CA ASP A 525 -32.91 -0.07 -7.18
C ASP A 525 -33.98 0.71 -7.98
N PRO A 526 -35.25 0.52 -7.64
CA PRO A 526 -36.36 1.13 -8.40
C PRO A 526 -36.39 2.66 -8.39
N LYS A 527 -35.70 3.30 -7.45
CA LYS A 527 -35.55 4.76 -7.38
C LYS A 527 -34.30 5.29 -8.08
N GLY A 528 -33.41 4.43 -8.53
CA GLY A 528 -32.14 4.82 -9.19
C GLY A 528 -31.16 5.55 -8.27
N LEU A 529 -31.15 5.25 -6.96
CA LEU A 529 -30.35 5.97 -5.97
C LEU A 529 -28.96 5.36 -5.73
N LEU A 530 -28.77 4.09 -6.07
CA LEU A 530 -27.49 3.41 -5.82
C LEU A 530 -26.50 3.68 -6.96
N ASN A 531 -25.44 4.38 -6.64
CA ASN A 531 -24.29 4.72 -7.49
C ASN A 531 -24.67 5.22 -8.90
N PRO A 532 -25.49 6.29 -9.01
CA PRO A 532 -26.01 6.75 -10.30
C PRO A 532 -24.91 7.22 -11.24
N GLY A 533 -25.10 6.95 -12.54
CA GLY A 533 -24.16 7.30 -13.60
C GLY A 533 -22.97 6.34 -13.76
N VAL A 534 -22.92 5.26 -12.98
CA VAL A 534 -22.00 4.13 -13.11
C VAL A 534 -22.73 2.98 -13.80
N ILE A 535 -22.12 2.35 -14.78
CA ILE A 535 -22.69 1.32 -15.68
C ILE A 535 -23.81 1.89 -16.58
N PHE A 536 -24.74 2.61 -15.99
CA PHE A 536 -25.89 3.22 -16.67
C PHE A 536 -25.78 4.74 -16.65
N ASN A 537 -25.73 5.38 -17.83
CA ASN A 537 -25.69 6.83 -17.91
C ASN A 537 -26.35 7.29 -19.22
N ASP A 538 -27.34 8.17 -19.13
CA ASP A 538 -28.03 8.70 -20.30
C ASP A 538 -27.23 9.82 -21.01
N ASP A 539 -26.16 10.34 -20.39
CA ASP A 539 -25.27 11.31 -21.02
C ASP A 539 -24.18 10.58 -21.83
N PRO A 540 -24.24 10.64 -23.15
CA PRO A 540 -23.28 9.95 -24.02
C PRO A 540 -21.84 10.50 -23.92
N LYS A 541 -21.69 11.65 -23.25
CA LYS A 541 -20.42 12.32 -23.02
C LYS A 541 -19.96 12.31 -21.55
N CYS A 542 -20.55 11.48 -20.69
CA CYS A 542 -20.19 11.44 -19.28
C CYS A 542 -18.71 11.06 -19.06
N HIS A 543 -18.12 10.28 -19.96
CA HIS A 543 -16.72 9.83 -19.93
C HIS A 543 -15.70 10.96 -20.17
N ILE A 544 -16.13 12.10 -20.71
CA ILE A 544 -15.29 13.29 -20.95
C ILE A 544 -15.69 14.49 -20.08
N LYS A 545 -16.31 14.25 -18.95
CA LYS A 545 -16.74 15.28 -17.97
C LYS A 545 -16.16 15.02 -16.58
N ASN A 546 -16.19 16.04 -15.75
CA ASN A 546 -15.79 15.96 -14.33
C ASN A 546 -14.34 15.47 -14.11
N PHE A 547 -13.42 15.89 -14.98
CA PHE A 547 -12.02 15.54 -14.86
C PHE A 547 -11.40 16.10 -13.58
N LYS A 548 -10.50 15.33 -13.02
CA LYS A 548 -9.69 15.68 -11.87
C LYS A 548 -8.70 16.79 -12.25
N PRO A 549 -8.77 17.99 -11.64
CA PRO A 549 -7.73 19.01 -11.85
C PRO A 549 -6.42 18.56 -11.20
N LEU A 550 -5.31 18.77 -11.91
CA LEU A 550 -3.96 18.39 -11.48
C LEU A 550 -3.04 19.61 -11.38
N PRO A 551 -3.37 20.64 -10.61
CA PRO A 551 -2.50 21.79 -10.43
C PRO A 551 -1.18 21.37 -9.76
N LEU A 552 -0.10 22.03 -10.14
CA LEU A 552 1.21 21.76 -9.55
C LEU A 552 1.31 22.46 -8.19
N ILE A 553 1.81 21.73 -7.20
CA ILE A 553 2.26 22.33 -5.94
C ILE A 553 3.62 22.99 -6.22
N PRO A 554 3.77 24.30 -5.96
CA PRO A 554 5.00 25.03 -6.26
C PRO A 554 6.13 24.61 -5.30
N LEU A 555 6.97 23.70 -5.77
CA LEU A 555 8.12 23.14 -5.06
C LEU A 555 9.34 23.19 -5.98
N ASP A 556 10.51 23.41 -5.41
CA ASP A 556 11.76 23.29 -6.13
C ASP A 556 11.91 21.88 -6.71
N ALA A 557 12.21 21.78 -7.99
CA ALA A 557 12.31 20.51 -8.72
C ALA A 557 13.39 19.58 -8.15
N GLN A 558 14.44 20.12 -7.54
CA GLN A 558 15.50 19.35 -6.90
C GLN A 558 15.10 18.83 -5.50
N ASN A 559 14.06 19.40 -4.90
CA ASN A 559 13.58 18.96 -3.60
C ASN A 559 12.85 17.61 -3.71
N PRO A 560 13.18 16.61 -2.87
CA PRO A 560 12.47 15.32 -2.87
C PRO A 560 10.95 15.43 -2.77
N ALA A 561 10.44 16.45 -2.08
CA ALA A 561 9.01 16.74 -1.97
C ALA A 561 8.33 17.02 -3.33
N ALA A 562 9.08 17.49 -4.35
CA ALA A 562 8.52 17.75 -5.68
C ALA A 562 7.94 16.51 -6.37
N LYS A 563 8.36 15.31 -5.96
CA LYS A 563 7.78 14.04 -6.42
C LYS A 563 6.27 13.96 -6.22
N VAL A 564 5.67 14.72 -5.27
CA VAL A 564 4.22 14.74 -5.06
C VAL A 564 3.44 15.21 -6.29
N ASN A 565 4.07 16.02 -7.17
CA ASN A 565 3.47 16.45 -8.43
C ASN A 565 3.28 15.31 -9.44
N ARG A 566 3.96 14.18 -9.23
CA ARG A 566 3.78 12.95 -10.00
C ARG A 566 2.70 12.02 -9.42
N CYS A 567 2.01 12.42 -8.35
CA CYS A 567 0.95 11.62 -7.75
C CYS A 567 -0.23 11.48 -8.73
N ILE A 568 -0.71 10.25 -8.92
CA ILE A 568 -1.92 9.93 -9.71
C ILE A 568 -3.14 9.67 -8.83
N GLU A 569 -2.99 9.83 -7.51
CA GLU A 569 -4.06 9.65 -6.51
C GLU A 569 -4.61 8.20 -6.43
N CYS A 570 -3.83 7.19 -6.78
CA CYS A 570 -4.24 5.78 -6.81
C CYS A 570 -4.60 5.16 -5.45
N GLY A 571 -4.17 5.76 -4.33
CA GLY A 571 -4.50 5.26 -2.99
C GLY A 571 -3.61 4.15 -2.44
N PHE A 572 -2.66 3.59 -3.20
CA PHE A 572 -1.80 2.48 -2.75
C PHE A 572 -0.99 2.81 -1.49
N CYS A 573 -0.66 4.08 -1.28
CA CYS A 573 0.05 4.54 -0.09
C CYS A 573 -0.79 4.49 1.20
N GLU A 574 -2.12 4.35 1.13
CA GLU A 574 -3.02 4.44 2.29
C GLU A 574 -2.90 3.25 3.24
N VAL A 575 -2.52 2.07 2.73
CA VAL A 575 -2.30 0.86 3.57
C VAL A 575 -1.19 1.06 4.60
N ASN A 576 -0.14 1.82 4.24
CA ASN A 576 0.99 2.12 5.11
C ASN A 576 0.86 3.47 5.82
N CYS A 577 -0.22 4.23 5.57
CA CYS A 577 -0.43 5.51 6.22
C CYS A 577 -1.14 5.32 7.57
N LEU A 578 -0.42 5.50 8.67
CA LEU A 578 -0.98 5.28 10.00
C LEU A 578 -2.15 6.19 10.37
N SER A 579 -2.24 7.39 9.77
CA SER A 579 -3.37 8.31 9.98
C SER A 579 -4.56 8.06 9.04
N CYS A 580 -4.45 7.10 8.12
CA CYS A 580 -5.57 6.68 7.27
C CYS A 580 -6.69 6.07 8.14
N GLY A 581 -7.88 6.63 8.04
CA GLY A 581 -9.02 6.25 8.88
C GLY A 581 -9.09 6.95 10.24
N PHE A 582 -8.04 7.66 10.63
CA PHE A 582 -8.04 8.53 11.82
C PHE A 582 -8.32 10.00 11.44
N THR A 583 -7.50 10.56 10.54
CA THR A 583 -7.63 11.93 10.05
C THR A 583 -7.57 11.93 8.52
N LEU A 584 -6.47 12.42 7.92
CA LEU A 584 -6.23 12.39 6.49
C LEU A 584 -5.17 11.34 6.14
N SER A 585 -5.36 10.70 5.00
CA SER A 585 -4.36 9.81 4.41
C SER A 585 -3.29 10.58 3.63
N SER A 586 -2.21 9.88 3.23
CA SER A 586 -1.18 10.42 2.34
C SER A 586 -1.75 10.92 1.00
N ARG A 587 -2.63 10.15 0.33
CA ARG A 587 -3.34 10.57 -0.89
C ARG A 587 -4.13 11.85 -0.65
N GLN A 588 -4.95 11.88 0.39
CA GLN A 588 -5.83 13.00 0.72
C GLN A 588 -5.04 14.28 1.00
N ARG A 589 -3.87 14.19 1.64
CA ARG A 589 -3.00 15.35 1.85
C ARG A 589 -2.54 15.98 0.53
N ILE A 590 -2.17 15.16 -0.46
CA ILE A 590 -1.74 15.65 -1.77
C ILE A 590 -2.91 16.30 -2.51
N VAL A 591 -4.09 15.67 -2.52
CA VAL A 591 -5.32 16.21 -3.13
C VAL A 591 -5.63 17.60 -2.59
N LEU A 592 -5.61 17.76 -1.27
CA LEU A 592 -5.90 19.03 -0.60
C LEU A 592 -4.83 20.09 -0.87
N GLN A 593 -3.55 19.73 -0.86
CA GLN A 593 -2.45 20.67 -1.15
C GLN A 593 -2.46 21.12 -2.62
N ARG A 594 -2.90 20.29 -3.54
CA ARG A 594 -3.15 20.70 -4.92
C ARG A 594 -4.24 21.75 -5.02
N GLU A 595 -5.37 21.57 -4.33
CA GLU A 595 -6.44 22.56 -4.34
C GLU A 595 -6.01 23.86 -3.66
N ILE A 596 -5.31 23.79 -2.53
CA ILE A 596 -4.71 24.96 -1.87
C ILE A 596 -3.74 25.70 -2.82
N ALA A 597 -2.91 24.95 -3.54
CA ALA A 597 -1.98 25.55 -4.53
C ALA A 597 -2.73 26.20 -5.68
N ARG A 598 -3.80 25.58 -6.19
CA ARG A 598 -4.66 26.14 -7.25
C ARG A 598 -5.26 27.48 -6.84
N LEU A 599 -5.87 27.51 -5.65
CA LEU A 599 -6.50 28.72 -5.12
C LEU A 599 -5.50 29.87 -4.88
N ARG A 600 -4.29 29.54 -4.41
CA ARG A 600 -3.21 30.53 -4.26
C ARG A 600 -2.73 31.10 -5.60
N GLN A 601 -2.61 30.25 -6.63
CA GLN A 601 -2.13 30.66 -7.95
C GLN A 601 -3.18 31.46 -8.73
N SER A 602 -4.45 31.08 -8.60
CA SER A 602 -5.54 31.78 -9.30
C SER A 602 -5.96 33.08 -8.61
N GLY A 603 -5.73 33.21 -7.30
CA GLY A 603 -6.27 34.29 -6.49
C GLY A 603 -7.78 34.23 -6.27
N GLU A 604 -8.44 33.17 -6.76
CA GLU A 604 -9.88 32.96 -6.58
C GLU A 604 -10.23 32.59 -5.13
N ALA A 605 -11.40 33.06 -4.66
CA ALA A 605 -12.01 32.66 -3.38
C ALA A 605 -11.03 32.67 -2.18
N PRO A 606 -10.46 33.84 -1.79
CA PRO A 606 -9.47 33.93 -0.70
C PRO A 606 -10.00 33.43 0.65
N GLU A 607 -11.30 33.59 0.92
CA GLU A 607 -11.95 33.10 2.14
C GLU A 607 -11.94 31.55 2.18
N ARG A 608 -12.20 30.91 1.03
CA ARG A 608 -12.14 29.47 0.88
C ARG A 608 -10.73 28.94 1.08
N LEU A 609 -9.73 29.64 0.53
CA LEU A 609 -8.32 29.32 0.74
C LEU A 609 -7.97 29.37 2.23
N ALA A 610 -8.30 30.47 2.92
CA ALA A 610 -8.02 30.63 4.34
C ALA A 610 -8.73 29.54 5.20
N LEU A 611 -9.97 29.18 4.84
CA LEU A 611 -10.72 28.11 5.51
C LEU A 611 -10.01 26.76 5.34
N LEU A 612 -9.62 26.37 4.11
CA LEU A 612 -8.95 25.12 3.83
C LEU A 612 -7.59 25.03 4.54
N GLU A 613 -6.82 26.11 4.55
CA GLU A 613 -5.54 26.16 5.26
C GLU A 613 -5.71 25.98 6.78
N LYS A 614 -6.71 26.64 7.36
CA LYS A 614 -7.07 26.51 8.78
C LYS A 614 -7.49 25.07 9.11
N GLN A 615 -8.38 24.50 8.31
CA GLN A 615 -8.89 23.14 8.49
C GLN A 615 -7.79 22.08 8.27
N TYR A 616 -6.83 22.32 7.36
CA TYR A 616 -5.74 21.39 7.06
C TYR A 616 -4.73 21.24 8.19
N ARG A 617 -4.56 22.27 9.03
CA ARG A 617 -3.48 22.37 10.02
C ARG A 617 -3.37 21.14 10.92
N TYR A 618 -4.45 20.69 11.55
CA TYR A 618 -4.43 19.50 12.40
C TYR A 618 -4.42 18.21 11.58
N PRO A 619 -5.45 17.87 10.77
CA PRO A 619 -5.54 16.57 10.11
C PRO A 619 -4.50 16.38 9.00
N GLY A 620 -4.05 17.44 8.36
CA GLY A 620 -3.06 17.40 7.28
C GLY A 620 -1.62 17.43 7.79
N ASN A 621 -1.29 18.45 8.58
CA ASN A 621 0.08 18.71 9.02
C ASN A 621 0.42 17.98 10.34
N GLN A 622 -0.40 18.16 11.40
CA GLN A 622 -0.05 17.68 12.74
C GLN A 622 -0.12 16.16 12.88
N THR A 623 -1.06 15.49 12.21
CA THR A 623 -1.23 14.03 12.26
C THR A 623 -0.44 13.26 11.19
N CYS A 624 0.42 13.92 10.42
CA CYS A 624 1.43 13.21 9.62
C CYS A 624 2.64 12.87 10.50
N ALA A 625 2.94 11.58 10.64
CA ALA A 625 4.10 11.14 11.40
C ALA A 625 5.45 11.48 10.71
N GLY A 626 5.47 11.75 9.40
CA GLY A 626 6.70 11.93 8.64
C GLY A 626 7.55 10.65 8.57
N ASP A 627 6.96 9.48 8.81
CA ASP A 627 7.67 8.20 8.88
C ASP A 627 8.10 7.65 7.50
N GLY A 628 7.52 8.18 6.42
CA GLY A 628 7.84 7.81 5.05
C GLY A 628 7.35 6.42 4.61
N LEU A 629 6.62 5.67 5.42
CA LEU A 629 6.12 4.33 5.04
C LEU A 629 5.18 4.37 3.83
N CYS A 630 4.52 5.50 3.61
CA CYS A 630 3.66 5.69 2.43
C CYS A 630 4.42 5.53 1.10
N SER A 631 5.73 5.82 1.06
CA SER A 631 6.55 5.66 -0.14
C SER A 631 6.82 4.19 -0.49
N MET A 632 6.76 3.28 0.47
CA MET A 632 7.04 1.85 0.26
C MET A 632 5.97 1.15 -0.59
N SER A 633 4.72 1.62 -0.52
CA SER A 633 3.62 1.12 -1.36
C SER A 633 3.30 2.05 -2.52
N CYS A 634 3.97 3.20 -2.63
CA CYS A 634 3.73 4.14 -3.72
C CYS A 634 4.51 3.71 -4.96
N PRO A 635 3.85 3.44 -6.11
CA PRO A 635 4.55 3.09 -7.34
C PRO A 635 5.50 4.20 -7.83
N MET A 636 5.23 5.47 -7.48
CA MET A 636 6.10 6.61 -7.80
C MET A 636 7.15 6.91 -6.70
N GLY A 637 7.23 6.10 -5.65
CA GLY A 637 8.14 6.33 -4.52
C GLY A 637 7.91 7.65 -3.76
N ILE A 638 6.67 8.17 -3.75
CA ILE A 638 6.34 9.46 -3.15
C ILE A 638 6.27 9.32 -1.62
N ASN A 639 7.10 10.10 -0.93
CA ASN A 639 7.03 10.29 0.51
C ASN A 639 6.23 11.58 0.82
N THR A 640 5.02 11.43 1.33
CA THR A 640 4.19 12.59 1.73
C THR A 640 4.76 13.30 2.98
N GLY A 641 5.63 12.63 3.74
CA GLY A 641 6.37 13.23 4.86
C GLY A 641 7.23 14.41 4.41
N ASP A 642 7.89 14.31 3.24
CA ASP A 642 8.74 15.38 2.70
C ASP A 642 7.91 16.64 2.41
N LEU A 643 6.72 16.48 1.79
CA LEU A 643 5.78 17.59 1.61
C LEU A 643 5.37 18.21 2.95
N THR A 644 5.12 17.37 3.97
CA THR A 644 4.74 17.85 5.30
C THR A 644 5.87 18.65 5.95
N HIS A 645 7.13 18.24 5.77
CA HIS A 645 8.28 19.01 6.26
C HIS A 645 8.39 20.40 5.60
N ILE A 646 8.15 20.49 4.29
CA ILE A 646 8.10 21.78 3.58
C ILE A 646 6.93 22.66 4.09
N ILE A 647 5.76 22.08 4.34
CA ILE A 647 4.62 22.82 4.90
C ILE A 647 4.98 23.37 6.28
N ARG A 648 5.60 22.55 7.15
CA ARG A 648 6.08 22.98 8.47
C ARG A 648 7.14 24.07 8.39
N GLN A 649 8.03 23.99 7.41
CA GLN A 649 9.04 25.05 7.14
C GLN A 649 8.37 26.38 6.79
N LYS A 650 7.33 26.36 5.94
CA LYS A 650 6.55 27.56 5.59
C LYS A 650 5.78 28.14 6.78
N GLU A 651 5.28 27.28 7.68
CA GLU A 651 4.62 27.73 8.92
C GLU A 651 5.59 28.28 9.97
N LEU A 652 6.89 28.01 9.83
CA LEU A 652 7.94 28.41 10.76
C LEU A 652 9.08 29.17 10.04
N PRO A 653 8.81 30.37 9.51
CA PRO A 653 9.83 31.13 8.78
C PRO A 653 11.00 31.55 9.67
N GLN A 654 12.18 31.71 9.10
CA GLN A 654 13.45 31.98 9.79
C GLN A 654 13.41 33.18 10.75
N GLY A 655 12.61 34.18 10.48
CA GLY A 655 12.41 35.36 11.34
C GLY A 655 11.53 35.14 12.56
N SER A 656 10.78 34.00 12.63
CA SER A 656 9.83 33.74 13.70
C SER A 656 10.51 33.42 15.04
N ILE A 657 9.79 33.68 16.14
CA ILE A 657 10.26 33.37 17.51
C ILE A 657 10.54 31.86 17.65
N GLY A 658 9.67 31.02 17.10
CA GLY A 658 9.83 29.56 17.13
C GLY A 658 11.10 29.09 16.42
N TYR A 659 11.39 29.64 15.23
CA TYR A 659 12.64 29.34 14.52
C TYR A 659 13.87 29.82 15.30
N LYS A 660 13.85 31.06 15.83
CA LYS A 660 14.96 31.59 16.65
C LYS A 660 15.22 30.75 17.88
N ALA A 661 14.16 30.29 18.57
CA ALA A 661 14.28 29.39 19.72
C ALA A 661 14.87 28.03 19.32
N GLY A 662 14.45 27.45 18.19
CA GLY A 662 14.99 26.21 17.65
C GLY A 662 16.47 26.33 17.27
N ASN A 663 16.87 27.46 16.66
CA ASN A 663 18.26 27.73 16.30
C ASN A 663 19.13 27.95 17.56
N PHE A 664 18.62 28.65 18.58
CA PHE A 664 19.27 28.79 19.88
C PHE A 664 19.49 27.43 20.51
N ALA A 665 18.47 26.56 20.52
CA ALA A 665 18.56 25.20 21.04
C ALA A 665 19.61 24.37 20.29
N ALA A 666 19.74 24.52 18.99
CA ALA A 666 20.75 23.81 18.19
C ALA A 666 22.17 24.25 18.53
N ASN A 667 22.37 25.56 18.71
CA ASN A 667 23.69 26.13 19.05
C ASN A 667 24.11 25.79 20.48
N HIS A 668 23.16 25.65 21.43
CA HIS A 668 23.40 25.35 22.81
C HIS A 668 22.97 23.94 23.23
N PHE A 669 23.07 22.99 22.31
CA PHE A 669 22.43 21.66 22.44
C PHE A 669 22.89 20.87 23.68
N ALA A 670 24.18 20.90 24.00
CA ALA A 670 24.71 20.27 25.23
C ALA A 670 24.07 20.85 26.51
N GLY A 671 23.95 22.20 26.57
CA GLY A 671 23.30 22.92 27.69
C GLY A 671 21.81 22.55 27.80
N ILE A 672 21.09 22.48 26.68
CA ILE A 672 19.66 22.05 26.64
C ILE A 672 19.50 20.63 27.18
N LYS A 673 20.35 19.66 26.74
CA LYS A 673 20.33 18.30 27.27
C LYS A 673 20.62 18.26 28.79
N SER A 674 21.56 19.07 29.23
CA SER A 674 21.89 19.17 30.67
C SER A 674 20.73 19.74 31.48
N ALA A 675 20.01 20.76 30.94
CA ALA A 675 18.82 21.34 31.56
C ALA A 675 17.61 20.40 31.58
N LEU A 676 17.51 19.50 30.61
CA LEU A 676 16.42 18.52 30.54
C LEU A 676 16.52 17.44 31.62
N ARG A 677 17.74 17.08 32.07
CA ARG A 677 17.95 16.05 33.08
C ARG A 677 17.29 16.35 34.43
N PRO A 678 17.45 17.55 35.03
CA PRO A 678 16.72 17.92 36.25
C PRO A 678 15.19 17.88 36.07
N VAL A 679 14.69 18.32 34.91
CA VAL A 679 13.24 18.27 34.58
C VAL A 679 12.73 16.83 34.61
N LEU A 680 13.44 15.90 33.99
CA LEU A 680 13.10 14.46 34.01
C LEU A 680 13.20 13.90 35.45
N GLY A 681 14.17 14.37 36.25
CA GLY A 681 14.31 14.02 37.66
C GLY A 681 13.10 14.47 38.48
N LEU A 682 12.70 15.74 38.34
CA LEU A 682 11.53 16.32 39.02
C LEU A 682 10.23 15.63 38.60
N ALA A 683 10.05 15.33 37.28
CA ALA A 683 8.89 14.60 36.81
C ALA A 683 8.80 13.18 37.42
N ASN A 684 9.94 12.50 37.58
CA ASN A 684 10.00 11.18 38.20
C ASN A 684 9.72 11.25 39.71
N LEU A 685 10.23 12.29 40.41
CA LEU A 685 9.92 12.55 41.81
C LEU A 685 8.43 12.87 41.99
N GLY A 686 7.88 13.77 41.20
CA GLY A 686 6.47 14.09 41.17
C GLY A 686 5.58 12.85 40.96
N HIS A 687 5.97 11.97 40.05
CA HIS A 687 5.29 10.68 39.87
C HIS A 687 5.38 9.79 41.12
N SER A 688 6.50 9.83 41.84
CA SER A 688 6.68 9.03 43.06
C SER A 688 5.80 9.52 44.21
N VAL A 689 5.57 10.83 44.30
CA VAL A 689 4.78 11.46 45.36
C VAL A 689 3.30 11.50 45.03
N LEU A 690 2.92 11.92 43.81
CA LEU A 690 1.55 12.19 43.42
C LEU A 690 0.85 10.98 42.75
N GLY A 691 1.64 10.01 42.30
CA GLY A 691 1.12 8.85 41.53
C GLY A 691 0.70 9.17 40.12
N THR A 692 0.38 8.11 39.34
CA THR A 692 0.13 8.19 37.90
C THR A 692 -1.08 9.05 37.54
N LYS A 693 -2.22 8.90 38.27
CA LYS A 693 -3.48 9.60 37.94
C LYS A 693 -3.34 11.12 38.09
N ALA A 694 -2.77 11.56 39.21
CA ALA A 694 -2.60 12.99 39.51
C ALA A 694 -1.58 13.64 38.55
N MET A 695 -0.44 12.99 38.29
CA MET A 695 0.55 13.48 37.32
C MET A 695 -0.05 13.62 35.91
N SER A 696 -0.82 12.65 35.46
CA SER A 696 -1.50 12.72 34.14
C SER A 696 -2.51 13.87 34.06
N CYS A 697 -3.28 14.10 35.15
CA CYS A 697 -4.25 15.19 35.21
C CYS A 697 -3.57 16.57 35.18
N ILE A 698 -2.53 16.75 36.00
CA ILE A 698 -1.76 18.01 36.11
C ILE A 698 -1.11 18.34 34.76
N THR A 699 -0.39 17.36 34.17
CA THR A 699 0.31 17.60 32.89
C THR A 699 -0.65 17.81 31.74
N LYS A 700 -1.84 17.19 31.74
CA LYS A 700 -2.90 17.44 30.75
C LYS A 700 -3.45 18.87 30.87
N SER A 701 -3.69 19.36 32.08
CA SER A 701 -4.10 20.74 32.31
C SER A 701 -3.03 21.74 31.84
N MET A 702 -1.77 21.48 32.21
CA MET A 702 -0.64 22.31 31.76
C MET A 702 -0.44 22.26 30.25
N HIS A 703 -0.64 21.12 29.62
CA HIS A 703 -0.61 20.99 28.16
C HIS A 703 -1.67 21.86 27.48
N ASN A 704 -2.91 21.81 27.98
CA ASN A 704 -4.04 22.57 27.42
C ASN A 704 -3.85 24.10 27.55
N VAL A 705 -3.18 24.56 28.60
CA VAL A 705 -2.99 25.99 28.88
C VAL A 705 -1.66 26.53 28.30
N LEU A 706 -0.58 25.77 28.43
CA LEU A 706 0.79 26.23 28.14
C LEU A 706 1.40 25.52 26.92
N GLY A 707 0.75 24.49 26.36
CA GLY A 707 1.26 23.70 25.24
C GLY A 707 2.51 22.85 25.56
N ILE A 708 2.78 22.59 26.84
CA ILE A 708 3.95 21.78 27.26
C ILE A 708 3.73 20.31 26.89
N PRO A 709 4.81 19.52 26.69
CA PRO A 709 4.71 18.09 26.41
C PRO A 709 3.96 17.33 27.51
N LEU A 710 3.10 16.40 27.12
CA LEU A 710 2.38 15.50 28.02
C LEU A 710 3.35 14.50 28.68
N TRP A 711 3.16 14.27 29.96
CA TRP A 711 3.87 13.23 30.67
C TRP A 711 3.16 11.87 30.52
N THR A 712 3.94 10.79 30.50
CA THR A 712 3.45 9.40 30.48
C THR A 712 4.20 8.57 31.54
N PRO A 713 3.57 7.52 32.12
CA PRO A 713 4.25 6.61 33.08
C PRO A 713 5.47 5.89 32.48
N ALA A 714 5.50 5.76 31.15
CA ALA A 714 6.64 5.19 30.40
C ALA A 714 7.81 6.19 30.24
N MET A 715 7.68 7.45 30.72
CA MET A 715 8.74 8.46 30.64
C MET A 715 9.98 7.98 31.38
N PRO A 716 11.16 7.93 30.75
CA PRO A 716 12.41 7.51 31.37
C PRO A 716 12.92 8.53 32.42
N LYS A 717 13.68 8.04 33.41
CA LYS A 717 14.46 8.88 34.31
C LYS A 717 15.59 9.56 33.53
N ALA A 718 16.14 10.62 34.13
CA ALA A 718 17.38 11.25 33.68
C ALA A 718 18.55 10.26 33.66
N TYR A 719 19.40 10.40 32.65
CA TYR A 719 20.63 9.61 32.52
C TYR A 719 21.78 10.48 32.02
N SER A 720 22.99 10.08 32.37
CA SER A 720 24.23 10.64 31.86
C SER A 720 25.25 9.51 31.72
N ILE A 721 25.94 9.45 30.63
CA ILE A 721 27.07 8.53 30.46
C ILE A 721 28.19 9.00 31.40
N LYS A 722 28.66 8.12 32.26
CA LYS A 722 29.73 8.44 33.24
C LYS A 722 31.08 8.56 32.54
N SER A 723 31.93 9.48 33.00
CA SER A 723 33.30 9.64 32.45
C SER A 723 34.12 8.35 32.50
N SER A 724 33.90 7.53 33.53
CA SER A 724 34.55 6.20 33.65
C SER A 724 34.12 5.19 32.59
N GLN A 725 33.01 5.44 31.88
CA GLN A 725 32.57 4.62 30.77
C GLN A 725 33.12 5.13 29.42
N LEU A 726 33.59 6.37 29.39
CA LEU A 726 34.24 6.98 28.22
C LEU A 726 35.76 6.74 28.18
N THR A 727 36.39 6.58 29.38
CA THR A 727 37.78 6.19 29.57
C THR A 727 37.81 4.74 30.03
N ILE A 728 37.76 3.80 29.06
CA ILE A 728 37.97 2.40 29.40
C ILE A 728 39.46 2.17 29.59
N ASP A 729 39.85 1.90 30.83
CA ASP A 729 41.21 1.52 31.18
C ASP A 729 41.47 0.14 30.54
N ASN A 730 42.24 0.11 29.46
CA ASN A 730 42.60 -1.11 28.70
C ASN A 730 43.43 -2.08 29.52
N ASP A 731 43.95 -1.67 30.71
CA ASP A 731 44.78 -2.50 31.57
C ASP A 731 43.99 -3.58 32.31
N THR A 732 42.69 -3.38 32.57
CA THR A 732 41.81 -4.37 33.25
C THR A 732 41.42 -5.56 32.36
N LEU A 733 41.43 -5.39 31.07
CA LEU A 733 41.17 -6.47 30.06
C LEU A 733 42.46 -7.25 29.69
N ARG A 734 43.63 -6.61 29.80
CA ARG A 734 44.95 -7.26 29.60
C ARG A 734 45.27 -8.28 30.66
N ASN A 735 44.81 -8.12 31.91
CA ASN A 735 45.16 -8.99 33.00
C ASN A 735 44.33 -10.27 33.17
N LYS A 736 43.32 -10.49 32.36
CA LYS A 736 42.51 -11.75 32.40
C LYS A 736 42.81 -12.77 31.28
N ASN A 737 43.54 -12.38 30.23
CA ASN A 737 43.87 -13.29 29.09
C ASN A 737 45.29 -12.98 28.56
N ALA A 738 46.30 -12.84 29.41
CA ALA A 738 47.66 -12.65 28.97
C ALA A 738 48.38 -14.00 28.70
N ASP A 739 48.24 -14.56 27.53
CA ASP A 739 49.30 -15.35 26.91
C ASP A 739 50.00 -14.47 25.88
N LYS A 740 51.31 -14.30 26.12
CA LYS A 740 52.23 -13.46 25.34
C LYS A 740 52.60 -14.20 24.05
N ASP A 741 51.78 -14.23 23.03
CA ASP A 741 52.24 -14.43 21.64
C ASP A 741 51.03 -14.32 20.69
N SER A 742 50.64 -13.09 20.34
CA SER A 742 49.88 -12.84 19.09
C SER A 742 49.97 -11.40 18.65
N SER A 743 51.13 -11.02 18.15
CA SER A 743 51.42 -9.72 17.54
C SER A 743 50.97 -9.57 16.10
N ALA A 744 49.88 -10.26 15.68
CA ALA A 744 49.46 -10.25 14.26
C ALA A 744 47.94 -10.02 14.01
N ASN A 745 47.07 -9.91 15.02
CA ASN A 745 45.65 -9.61 14.79
C ASN A 745 45.28 -8.27 15.43
N GLY A 746 45.13 -7.22 14.60
CA GLY A 746 44.70 -5.87 15.05
C GLY A 746 43.42 -5.92 15.84
N GLN A 747 43.40 -5.26 17.00
CA GLN A 747 42.25 -5.11 17.90
C GLN A 747 41.03 -4.58 17.11
N LEU A 748 39.87 -5.26 17.24
CA LEU A 748 38.64 -4.84 16.56
C LEU A 748 38.10 -3.57 17.20
N LYS A 749 37.84 -2.56 16.40
CA LYS A 749 37.34 -1.26 16.86
C LYS A 749 36.01 -0.91 16.23
N VAL A 750 35.16 -0.21 16.99
CA VAL A 750 33.87 0.32 16.54
C VAL A 750 33.65 1.73 17.13
N VAL A 751 33.23 2.65 16.27
CA VAL A 751 32.81 3.96 16.76
C VAL A 751 31.35 3.85 17.18
N TYR A 752 31.07 4.07 18.45
CA TYR A 752 29.72 4.08 18.99
C TYR A 752 29.25 5.51 19.22
N PHE A 753 28.17 5.88 18.51
CA PHE A 753 27.45 7.13 18.70
C PHE A 753 26.13 6.85 19.41
N PRO A 754 26.07 6.91 20.74
CA PRO A 754 24.81 6.90 21.46
C PRO A 754 24.00 8.14 21.08
N SER A 755 22.77 7.93 20.65
CA SER A 755 21.88 9.01 20.24
C SER A 755 21.63 10.01 21.38
N CYS A 756 21.31 11.24 21.03
CA CYS A 756 21.09 12.31 22.01
C CYS A 756 20.00 11.93 23.05
N ILE A 757 18.98 11.17 22.64
CA ILE A 757 17.92 10.70 23.54
C ILE A 757 18.46 9.65 24.53
N ASN A 758 19.31 8.72 24.09
CA ASN A 758 19.91 7.70 24.95
C ASN A 758 21.05 8.24 25.82
N GLN A 759 21.61 9.44 25.51
CA GLN A 759 22.51 10.19 26.36
C GLN A 759 21.78 10.92 27.51
N THR A 760 20.47 11.16 27.42
CA THR A 760 19.67 11.96 28.36
C THR A 760 18.61 11.18 29.09
N MET A 761 18.04 10.14 28.46
CA MET A 761 16.96 9.32 28.99
C MET A 761 17.47 7.91 29.32
N GLY A 762 17.36 7.54 30.58
CA GLY A 762 17.69 6.20 31.08
C GLY A 762 16.50 5.25 31.02
N LEU A 763 16.18 4.63 32.14
CA LEU A 763 15.10 3.65 32.26
C LEU A 763 13.83 4.27 32.87
N PRO A 764 12.63 3.82 32.49
CA PRO A 764 11.40 4.17 33.21
C PRO A 764 11.37 3.58 34.62
N LYS A 765 10.48 4.09 35.50
CA LYS A 765 10.42 3.70 36.90
C LYS A 765 10.20 2.22 37.17
N LYS A 766 9.40 1.56 36.31
CA LYS A 766 9.10 0.13 36.39
C LYS A 766 9.73 -0.61 35.18
N SER A 767 11.02 -0.38 34.97
CA SER A 767 11.75 -1.06 33.89
C SER A 767 12.02 -2.52 34.23
N PRO A 768 11.87 -3.46 33.29
CA PRO A 768 12.26 -4.86 33.46
C PRO A 768 13.77 -5.07 33.36
N VAL A 769 14.54 -4.02 33.05
CA VAL A 769 16.01 -4.04 32.93
C VAL A 769 16.66 -3.02 33.87
N GLU A 770 17.90 -3.27 34.27
CA GLU A 770 18.56 -2.48 35.31
C GLU A 770 19.55 -1.42 34.80
N GLN A 771 20.12 -1.62 33.61
CA GLN A 771 21.13 -0.74 33.06
C GLN A 771 20.58 0.10 31.89
N ALA A 772 21.04 1.35 31.75
CA ALA A 772 20.71 2.17 30.60
C ALA A 772 21.26 1.56 29.30
N LEU A 773 20.57 1.83 28.15
CA LEU A 773 20.89 1.23 26.84
C LEU A 773 22.35 1.49 26.44
N ALA A 774 22.86 2.70 26.61
CA ALA A 774 24.23 3.02 26.23
C ALA A 774 25.25 2.14 26.99
N SER A 775 25.07 1.95 28.31
CA SER A 775 25.92 1.06 29.10
C SER A 775 25.81 -0.40 28.67
N LYS A 776 24.59 -0.85 28.38
CA LYS A 776 24.34 -2.22 27.90
C LYS A 776 24.96 -2.49 26.52
N MET A 777 24.90 -1.50 25.63
CA MET A 777 25.51 -1.60 24.29
C MET A 777 27.03 -1.70 24.36
N ILE A 778 27.66 -0.86 25.22
CA ILE A 778 29.11 -0.94 25.46
C ILE A 778 29.49 -2.35 25.95
N ALA A 779 28.78 -2.87 26.95
CA ALA A 779 29.04 -4.19 27.52
C ALA A 779 28.89 -5.31 26.44
N LEU A 780 27.87 -5.22 25.59
CA LEU A 780 27.66 -6.21 24.50
C LEU A 780 28.76 -6.14 23.44
N LEU A 781 29.22 -4.94 23.06
CA LEU A 781 30.31 -4.77 22.09
C LEU A 781 31.62 -5.33 22.66
N GLN A 782 31.92 -5.08 23.95
CA GLN A 782 33.06 -5.64 24.64
C GLN A 782 32.99 -7.16 24.81
N LYS A 783 31.77 -7.71 25.09
CA LYS A 783 31.50 -9.14 25.12
C LYS A 783 31.86 -9.79 23.78
N GLY A 784 31.65 -9.09 22.65
CA GLY A 784 32.02 -9.50 21.29
C GLY A 784 33.48 -9.23 20.90
N GLY A 785 34.30 -8.68 21.83
CA GLY A 785 35.73 -8.43 21.62
C GLY A 785 36.06 -7.11 20.90
N TYR A 786 35.13 -6.13 20.91
CA TYR A 786 35.34 -4.81 20.31
C TYR A 786 35.79 -3.77 21.31
N GLU A 787 36.80 -2.99 20.92
CA GLU A 787 37.14 -1.71 21.57
C GLU A 787 36.13 -0.66 21.09
N VAL A 788 35.54 0.09 22.02
CA VAL A 788 34.52 1.12 21.76
C VAL A 788 35.18 2.49 21.75
N ILE A 789 35.04 3.17 20.60
CA ILE A 789 35.54 4.55 20.41
C ILE A 789 34.33 5.50 20.43
N PHE A 790 34.44 6.64 21.07
CA PHE A 790 33.43 7.69 21.08
C PHE A 790 33.88 8.91 20.25
N PRO A 791 32.97 9.57 19.53
CA PRO A 791 33.29 10.84 18.88
C PRO A 791 33.54 11.94 19.93
N GLU A 792 34.47 12.83 19.63
CA GLU A 792 34.74 14.00 20.50
C GLU A 792 33.51 14.91 20.60
N ASN A 793 33.36 15.58 21.75
CA ASN A 793 32.22 16.49 22.00
C ASN A 793 30.84 15.88 21.76
N MET A 794 30.69 14.59 22.00
CA MET A 794 29.50 13.80 21.74
C MET A 794 28.21 14.45 22.28
N GLU A 795 28.28 15.19 23.38
CA GLU A 795 27.15 15.89 23.97
C GLU A 795 26.60 17.04 23.12
N LYS A 796 27.38 17.57 22.16
CA LYS A 796 26.96 18.62 21.24
C LYS A 796 26.36 18.06 19.92
N LEU A 797 26.60 16.77 19.64
CA LEU A 797 26.27 16.14 18.38
C LEU A 797 24.81 15.68 18.32
N CYS A 798 24.22 15.79 17.14
CA CYS A 798 22.88 15.32 16.82
C CYS A 798 22.77 15.00 15.32
N CYS A 799 21.97 13.97 14.98
CA CYS A 799 21.67 13.60 13.59
C CYS A 799 20.78 14.61 12.83
N GLY A 800 20.18 15.58 13.52
CA GLY A 800 19.30 16.60 12.89
C GLY A 800 17.82 16.24 12.82
N THR A 801 17.42 14.99 13.00
CA THR A 801 16.02 14.53 12.83
C THR A 801 14.98 15.36 13.59
N ILE A 802 15.28 15.84 14.78
CA ILE A 802 14.35 16.66 15.58
C ILE A 802 14.01 17.98 14.92
N TRP A 803 14.98 18.64 14.27
CA TRP A 803 14.77 19.90 13.53
C TRP A 803 14.08 19.66 12.21
N GLU A 804 14.47 18.59 11.49
CA GLU A 804 13.80 18.17 10.24
C GLU A 804 12.31 17.94 10.45
N SER A 805 11.95 17.17 11.49
CA SER A 805 10.54 16.86 11.79
C SER A 805 9.70 18.12 12.09
N LYS A 806 10.34 19.23 12.46
CA LYS A 806 9.71 20.53 12.73
C LYS A 806 9.78 21.49 11.54
N GLY A 807 10.41 21.10 10.42
CA GLY A 807 10.57 21.93 9.23
C GLY A 807 11.75 22.91 9.28
N MET A 808 12.71 22.74 10.18
CA MET A 808 13.96 23.51 10.28
C MET A 808 15.08 22.78 9.53
N LEU A 809 14.93 22.65 8.20
CA LEU A 809 15.79 21.78 7.39
C LEU A 809 17.24 22.23 7.37
N ASP A 810 17.51 23.53 7.25
CA ASP A 810 18.85 24.12 7.29
C ASP A 810 19.60 23.85 8.60
N ILE A 811 18.90 23.94 9.73
CA ILE A 811 19.47 23.60 11.04
C ILE A 811 19.74 22.09 11.13
N ALA A 812 18.82 21.28 10.61
CA ALA A 812 18.95 19.82 10.57
C ALA A 812 20.19 19.39 9.78
N ASP A 813 20.42 20.00 8.60
CA ASP A 813 21.55 19.69 7.72
C ASP A 813 22.88 20.14 8.33
N ARG A 814 22.90 21.32 8.96
CA ARG A 814 24.07 21.79 9.73
C ARG A 814 24.44 20.80 10.84
N LYS A 815 23.46 20.29 11.62
CA LYS A 815 23.71 19.31 12.69
C LYS A 815 24.19 17.97 12.15
N SER A 816 23.67 17.55 10.99
CA SER A 816 24.18 16.35 10.30
C SER A 816 25.63 16.50 9.84
N ALA A 817 26.01 17.66 9.32
CA ALA A 817 27.39 17.95 8.90
C ALA A 817 28.37 17.98 10.08
N GLU A 818 27.97 18.61 11.21
CA GLU A 818 28.75 18.58 12.46
C GLU A 818 28.99 17.13 12.95
N LEU A 819 27.94 16.28 12.87
CA LEU A 819 28.03 14.88 13.24
C LEU A 819 28.95 14.10 12.29
N GLU A 820 28.80 14.29 10.97
CA GLU A 820 29.65 13.66 9.95
C GLU A 820 31.13 13.93 10.20
N ALA A 821 31.50 15.20 10.45
CA ALA A 821 32.88 15.60 10.70
C ALA A 821 33.46 14.90 11.94
N ALA A 822 32.69 14.85 13.04
CA ALA A 822 33.11 14.17 14.28
C ALA A 822 33.27 12.66 14.11
N LEU A 823 32.33 12.01 13.42
CA LEU A 823 32.38 10.58 13.16
C LEU A 823 33.49 10.20 12.18
N TRP A 824 33.75 11.02 11.16
CA TRP A 824 34.85 10.85 10.21
C TRP A 824 36.19 10.83 10.92
N LYS A 825 36.39 11.76 11.86
CA LYS A 825 37.59 11.81 12.71
C LYS A 825 37.71 10.58 13.62
N ALA A 826 36.63 10.22 14.33
CA ALA A 826 36.61 9.11 15.28
C ALA A 826 36.79 7.75 14.60
N SER A 827 36.32 7.60 13.36
CA SER A 827 36.45 6.35 12.59
C SER A 827 37.77 6.22 11.83
N GLU A 828 38.73 7.08 12.08
CA GLU A 828 39.98 7.15 11.29
C GLU A 828 39.67 7.17 9.78
N GLN A 829 38.91 8.18 9.36
CA GLN A 829 38.53 8.39 7.96
C GLN A 829 37.71 7.22 7.37
N GLY A 830 36.80 6.63 8.17
CA GLY A 830 35.90 5.56 7.75
C GLY A 830 36.50 4.15 7.84
N ARG A 831 37.71 4.02 8.42
CA ARG A 831 38.37 2.72 8.65
C ARG A 831 37.59 1.83 9.58
N TYR A 832 37.01 2.39 10.66
CA TYR A 832 36.19 1.65 11.62
C TYR A 832 34.70 1.81 11.33
N PRO A 833 33.88 0.76 11.52
CA PRO A 833 32.43 0.85 11.41
C PRO A 833 31.86 1.78 12.48
N VAL A 834 30.80 2.51 12.13
CA VAL A 834 30.08 3.41 13.04
C VAL A 834 28.74 2.83 13.43
N LEU A 835 28.44 2.75 14.70
CA LEU A 835 27.20 2.23 15.26
C LEU A 835 26.38 3.36 15.90
N CYS A 836 25.10 3.46 15.57
CA CYS A 836 24.13 4.35 16.22
C CYS A 836 22.97 3.55 16.82
N ASP A 837 22.64 3.78 18.08
CA ASP A 837 21.65 3.02 18.88
C ASP A 837 20.19 3.43 18.70
N GLN A 838 19.89 4.24 17.68
CA GLN A 838 18.55 4.78 17.44
C GLN A 838 18.22 4.70 15.94
N SER A 839 17.36 3.78 15.54
CA SER A 839 17.03 3.55 14.12
C SER A 839 16.58 4.80 13.35
N PRO A 840 15.72 5.70 13.87
CA PRO A 840 15.37 6.94 13.16
C PRO A 840 16.54 7.88 12.93
N CYS A 841 17.45 7.98 13.90
CA CYS A 841 18.69 8.77 13.77
C CYS A 841 19.59 8.18 12.69
N LEU A 842 19.81 6.87 12.71
CA LEU A 842 20.62 6.17 11.72
C LEU A 842 20.04 6.32 10.30
N HIS A 843 18.70 6.24 10.17
CA HIS A 843 18.05 6.43 8.87
C HIS A 843 18.44 7.78 8.26
N ARG A 844 18.29 8.89 9.02
CA ARG A 844 18.73 10.20 8.55
C ARG A 844 20.24 10.27 8.30
N MET A 845 21.05 9.69 9.19
CA MET A 845 22.50 9.65 8.98
C MET A 845 22.85 8.97 7.65
N ARG A 846 22.18 7.89 7.27
CA ARG A 846 22.38 7.21 5.97
C ARG A 846 21.93 8.05 4.77
N GLU A 847 20.97 8.94 4.95
CA GLU A 847 20.51 9.88 3.91
C GLU A 847 21.49 11.06 3.72
N THR A 848 22.25 11.43 4.74
CA THR A 848 23.10 12.64 4.73
C THR A 848 24.61 12.35 4.80
N ILE A 849 25.03 11.19 5.28
CA ILE A 849 26.44 10.80 5.48
C ILE A 849 26.77 9.59 4.61
N HIS A 850 27.63 9.78 3.60
CA HIS A 850 27.98 8.74 2.64
C HIS A 850 29.45 8.29 2.67
N LYS A 851 30.30 8.99 3.44
CA LYS A 851 31.76 8.74 3.47
C LYS A 851 32.15 7.52 4.30
N MET A 852 31.27 7.02 5.19
CA MET A 852 31.58 5.94 6.11
C MET A 852 30.44 4.91 6.22
N LYS A 853 30.78 3.71 6.71
CA LYS A 853 29.80 2.63 6.92
C LYS A 853 29.10 2.81 8.26
N LEU A 854 27.79 3.00 8.19
CA LEU A 854 26.92 3.24 9.36
C LEU A 854 26.05 1.99 9.61
N TYR A 855 25.97 1.53 10.84
CA TYR A 855 25.24 0.33 11.24
C TYR A 855 24.17 0.60 12.31
N GLU A 856 23.08 -0.13 12.20
CA GLU A 856 22.04 -0.27 13.20
C GLU A 856 22.43 -1.38 14.20
N PRO A 857 22.00 -1.34 15.48
CA PRO A 857 22.37 -2.36 16.44
C PRO A 857 22.11 -3.80 16.01
N THR A 858 20.90 -4.09 15.48
CA THR A 858 20.58 -5.45 15.01
C THR A 858 21.43 -5.90 13.81
N GLU A 859 21.71 -4.98 12.91
CA GLU A 859 22.55 -5.22 11.75
C GLU A 859 24.01 -5.46 12.15
N PHE A 860 24.54 -4.65 13.06
CA PHE A 860 25.90 -4.80 13.59
C PHE A 860 26.06 -6.15 14.33
N ILE A 861 25.10 -6.47 15.21
CA ILE A 861 25.10 -7.72 15.97
C ILE A 861 25.00 -8.91 15.02
N TYR A 862 24.10 -8.89 14.08
CA TYR A 862 23.88 -10.00 13.14
C TYR A 862 25.09 -10.20 12.20
N THR A 863 25.71 -9.11 11.76
CA THR A 863 26.83 -9.14 10.81
C THR A 863 28.17 -9.49 11.49
N PHE A 864 28.45 -8.87 12.64
CA PHE A 864 29.80 -8.93 13.24
C PHE A 864 29.87 -9.71 14.55
N LEU A 865 28.79 -9.74 15.35
CA LEU A 865 28.79 -10.37 16.67
C LEU A 865 28.24 -11.80 16.64
N ARG A 866 27.43 -12.17 15.63
CA ARG A 866 26.78 -13.48 15.57
C ARG A 866 27.76 -14.66 15.67
N THR A 867 28.93 -14.54 15.06
CA THR A 867 29.99 -15.59 15.06
C THR A 867 30.91 -15.50 16.28
N ARG A 868 30.79 -14.44 17.09
CA ARG A 868 31.63 -14.18 18.27
C ARG A 868 30.91 -14.44 19.59
N LEU A 869 29.60 -14.63 19.51
CA LEU A 869 28.73 -14.89 20.64
C LEU A 869 28.06 -16.25 20.47
N VAL A 870 27.91 -16.98 21.54
CA VAL A 870 27.09 -18.20 21.62
C VAL A 870 25.70 -17.79 22.07
N PHE A 871 24.69 -18.10 21.26
CA PHE A 871 23.29 -17.80 21.54
C PHE A 871 22.62 -18.99 22.24
N THR A 872 21.91 -18.72 23.33
CA THR A 872 21.08 -19.68 24.05
C THR A 872 19.66 -19.12 24.07
N PRO A 873 18.76 -19.64 23.24
CA PRO A 873 17.37 -19.14 23.14
C PRO A 873 16.61 -19.34 24.45
N THR A 874 15.76 -18.38 24.80
CA THR A 874 14.74 -18.52 25.86
C THR A 874 13.44 -19.10 25.30
N ASP A 875 12.68 -19.84 26.12
CA ASP A 875 11.33 -20.31 25.76
C ASP A 875 10.23 -19.28 26.07
N ARG A 876 10.60 -18.15 26.68
CA ARG A 876 9.70 -17.04 26.96
C ARG A 876 9.20 -16.41 25.64
N PRO A 877 7.88 -16.24 25.45
CA PRO A 877 7.37 -15.52 24.29
C PRO A 877 7.78 -14.04 24.34
N VAL A 878 8.24 -13.51 23.22
CA VAL A 878 8.70 -12.13 23.08
C VAL A 878 8.01 -11.45 21.91
N ALA A 879 7.58 -10.19 22.09
CA ALA A 879 7.05 -9.38 21.00
C ALA A 879 8.14 -8.47 20.42
N VAL A 880 8.24 -8.39 19.11
CA VAL A 880 9.21 -7.54 18.42
C VAL A 880 8.50 -6.54 17.53
N HIS A 881 8.67 -5.25 17.81
CA HIS A 881 8.20 -4.16 16.98
C HIS A 881 9.30 -3.71 16.03
N ILE A 882 9.05 -3.83 14.74
CA ILE A 882 9.95 -3.37 13.67
C ILE A 882 9.64 -1.91 13.37
N THR A 883 10.57 -0.99 13.69
CA THR A 883 10.37 0.44 13.49
C THR A 883 10.21 0.83 12.02
N CYS A 884 9.51 1.94 11.75
CA CYS A 884 9.35 2.46 10.39
C CYS A 884 10.70 2.70 9.70
N SER A 885 11.68 3.23 10.41
CA SER A 885 13.04 3.43 9.90
C SER A 885 13.75 2.12 9.53
N MET A 886 13.60 1.06 10.33
CA MET A 886 14.15 -0.26 10.00
C MET A 886 13.50 -0.86 8.75
N ARG A 887 12.17 -0.72 8.60
CA ARG A 887 11.46 -1.14 7.38
C ARG A 887 12.00 -0.42 6.15
N LYS A 888 12.18 0.89 6.22
CA LYS A 888 12.78 1.71 5.14
C LYS A 888 14.23 1.32 4.81
N MET A 889 15.02 0.92 5.81
CA MET A 889 16.40 0.46 5.62
C MET A 889 16.51 -1.02 5.20
N GLY A 890 15.40 -1.74 5.02
CA GLY A 890 15.42 -3.17 4.64
C GLY A 890 15.83 -4.13 5.76
N LEU A 891 15.79 -3.70 7.02
CA LEU A 891 16.29 -4.46 8.18
C LEU A 891 15.22 -5.31 8.89
N ALA A 892 14.01 -5.41 8.34
CA ALA A 892 12.90 -6.17 8.95
C ALA A 892 13.25 -7.66 9.11
N GLY A 893 13.86 -8.27 8.09
CA GLY A 893 14.33 -9.66 8.15
C GLY A 893 15.45 -9.85 9.18
N THR A 894 16.37 -8.90 9.27
CA THR A 894 17.53 -8.97 10.18
C THR A 894 17.10 -8.96 11.65
N ILE A 895 16.20 -8.05 12.05
CA ILE A 895 15.72 -8.01 13.46
C ILE A 895 14.90 -9.28 13.78
N THR A 896 14.11 -9.77 12.84
CA THR A 896 13.34 -11.00 13.02
C THR A 896 14.25 -12.22 13.19
N ALA A 897 15.26 -12.35 12.33
CA ALA A 897 16.25 -13.43 12.42
C ALA A 897 17.03 -13.37 13.74
N LEU A 898 17.48 -12.18 14.14
CA LEU A 898 18.17 -11.97 15.43
C LEU A 898 17.29 -12.35 16.63
N ALA A 899 16.03 -11.94 16.63
CA ALA A 899 15.09 -12.28 17.69
C ALA A 899 14.86 -13.81 17.80
N ARG A 900 14.81 -14.52 16.68
CA ARG A 900 14.67 -15.98 16.61
C ARG A 900 15.92 -16.74 17.11
N LEU A 901 17.10 -16.10 17.06
CA LEU A 901 18.30 -16.63 17.73
C LEU A 901 18.21 -16.51 19.26
N CYS A 902 17.38 -15.61 19.78
CA CYS A 902 17.26 -15.33 21.20
C CYS A 902 15.99 -15.92 21.83
N SER A 903 14.96 -16.25 21.08
CA SER A 903 13.71 -16.85 21.60
C SER A 903 13.11 -17.83 20.61
N SER A 904 12.62 -18.95 21.13
CA SER A 904 11.85 -19.96 20.37
C SER A 904 10.44 -19.47 19.98
N LYS A 905 9.93 -18.42 20.66
CA LYS A 905 8.56 -17.88 20.50
C LYS A 905 8.59 -16.38 20.23
N VAL A 906 8.84 -15.99 18.98
CA VAL A 906 8.88 -14.60 18.52
C VAL A 906 7.56 -14.21 17.88
N ILE A 907 6.91 -13.20 18.43
CA ILE A 907 5.68 -12.58 17.92
C ILE A 907 6.03 -11.26 17.25
N ILE A 908 5.71 -11.12 15.98
CA ILE A 908 5.73 -9.85 15.25
C ILE A 908 4.29 -9.36 15.16
N PRO A 909 3.88 -8.31 15.89
CA PRO A 909 2.50 -7.85 15.87
C PRO A 909 2.06 -7.45 14.45
N GLU A 910 0.94 -8.00 14.02
CA GLU A 910 0.37 -7.76 12.71
C GLU A 910 -0.30 -6.38 12.66
N GLU A 911 -0.26 -5.74 11.50
CA GLU A 911 -0.82 -4.42 11.25
C GLU A 911 -0.31 -3.31 12.18
N VAL A 912 0.88 -3.49 12.75
CA VAL A 912 1.60 -2.51 13.55
C VAL A 912 2.87 -2.10 12.78
N GLY A 913 2.71 -1.19 11.81
CA GLY A 913 3.81 -0.74 10.93
C GLY A 913 4.68 0.35 11.56
N CYS A 914 4.05 1.44 12.01
CA CYS A 914 4.67 2.54 12.76
C CYS A 914 4.01 2.68 14.12
N CYS A 915 4.79 3.01 15.16
CA CYS A 915 4.23 3.24 16.49
C CYS A 915 3.39 4.52 16.58
N GLY A 916 3.48 5.43 15.62
CA GLY A 916 2.76 6.70 15.60
C GLY A 916 3.28 7.75 16.61
N PHE A 917 4.38 7.49 17.33
CA PHE A 917 4.96 8.44 18.26
C PHE A 917 5.68 9.59 17.55
N ALA A 918 6.27 9.34 16.37
CA ALA A 918 6.84 10.35 15.49
C ALA A 918 7.81 11.32 16.17
N GLY A 919 8.87 10.80 16.76
CA GLY A 919 9.86 11.59 17.49
C GLY A 919 9.31 12.13 18.82
N ASP A 920 9.19 13.45 18.96
CA ASP A 920 8.61 14.13 20.12
C ASP A 920 7.11 14.40 20.02
N ARG A 921 6.50 14.14 18.88
CA ARG A 921 5.09 14.46 18.60
C ARG A 921 4.11 13.66 19.46
N GLY A 922 4.45 12.44 19.85
CA GLY A 922 3.64 11.63 20.74
C GLY A 922 3.45 12.23 22.15
N PHE A 923 4.29 13.19 22.51
CA PHE A 923 4.09 13.99 23.74
C PHE A 923 3.14 15.18 23.54
N THR A 924 2.78 15.49 22.30
CA THR A 924 1.86 16.58 21.97
C THR A 924 0.53 16.06 21.41
N TYR A 925 0.60 15.00 20.58
CA TYR A 925 -0.54 14.38 19.91
C TYR A 925 -0.59 12.86 20.19
N PRO A 926 -0.84 12.44 21.45
CA PRO A 926 -0.81 11.04 21.86
C PRO A 926 -1.88 10.19 21.19
N GLU A 927 -2.96 10.81 20.71
CA GLU A 927 -4.05 10.15 19.99
C GLU A 927 -3.60 9.49 18.69
N LEU A 928 -2.59 10.03 18.03
CA LEU A 928 -1.98 9.43 16.84
C LEU A 928 -1.27 8.11 17.19
N ASN A 929 -0.54 8.09 18.29
CA ASN A 929 0.13 6.89 18.81
C ASN A 929 -0.90 5.84 19.27
N ALA A 930 -1.96 6.26 19.99
CA ALA A 930 -3.02 5.37 20.45
C ALA A 930 -3.75 4.71 19.25
N TYR A 931 -4.08 5.50 18.22
CA TYR A 931 -4.72 4.97 17.00
C TYR A 931 -3.81 4.01 16.24
N ALA A 932 -2.53 4.32 16.08
CA ALA A 932 -1.57 3.46 15.40
C ALA A 932 -1.40 2.09 16.08
N LEU A 933 -1.49 2.06 17.41
CA LEU A 933 -1.28 0.87 18.23
C LEU A 933 -2.55 0.20 18.74
N ARG A 934 -3.75 0.58 18.23
CA ARG A 934 -5.04 0.05 18.70
C ARG A 934 -5.18 -1.47 18.58
N LYS A 935 -4.49 -2.08 17.61
CA LYS A 935 -4.48 -3.55 17.38
C LYS A 935 -3.37 -4.28 18.16
N LEU A 936 -2.47 -3.55 18.86
CA LEU A 936 -1.31 -4.15 19.50
C LEU A 936 -1.69 -4.94 20.76
N ARG A 937 -2.41 -4.31 21.69
CA ARG A 937 -2.72 -4.91 23.01
C ARG A 937 -3.42 -6.26 22.91
N PRO A 938 -4.50 -6.43 22.10
CA PRO A 938 -5.18 -7.75 21.99
C PRO A 938 -4.24 -8.87 21.51
N GLN A 939 -3.30 -8.57 20.61
CA GLN A 939 -2.34 -9.56 20.12
C GLN A 939 -1.30 -9.95 21.19
N ILE A 940 -0.87 -8.97 21.98
CA ILE A 940 0.09 -9.19 23.09
C ILE A 940 -0.57 -10.06 24.18
N GLU A 941 -1.82 -9.75 24.54
CA GLU A 941 -2.58 -10.51 25.55
C GLU A 941 -2.86 -11.93 25.07
N ALA A 942 -3.31 -12.11 23.84
CA ALA A 942 -3.57 -13.45 23.25
C ALA A 942 -2.31 -14.32 23.18
N ALA A 943 -1.14 -13.72 22.95
CA ALA A 943 0.14 -14.42 22.87
C ALA A 943 0.83 -14.64 24.23
N GLY A 944 0.26 -14.12 25.33
CA GLY A 944 0.83 -14.24 26.67
C GLY A 944 2.21 -13.60 26.84
N VAL A 945 2.49 -12.52 26.09
CA VAL A 945 3.79 -11.84 26.12
C VAL A 945 3.86 -10.91 27.31
N SER A 946 4.97 -10.93 28.04
CA SER A 946 5.22 -10.07 29.20
C SER A 946 6.22 -8.94 28.95
N ILE A 947 7.00 -9.00 27.87
CA ILE A 947 7.99 -8.01 27.47
C ILE A 947 8.11 -7.90 25.97
N GLY A 948 8.20 -6.68 25.46
CA GLY A 948 8.39 -6.37 24.06
C GLY A 948 9.74 -5.70 23.77
N TYR A 949 10.17 -5.79 22.51
CA TYR A 949 11.45 -5.26 22.06
C TYR A 949 11.29 -4.37 20.83
N SER A 950 12.09 -3.30 20.75
CA SER A 950 12.16 -2.38 19.62
C SER A 950 13.55 -1.73 19.55
N ASN A 951 13.81 -0.84 18.58
CA ASN A 951 15.10 -0.16 18.40
C ASN A 951 14.95 1.37 18.31
N SER A 952 14.00 1.92 19.05
CA SER A 952 13.83 3.37 19.13
C SER A 952 13.22 3.73 20.48
N ARG A 953 13.88 4.57 21.25
CA ARG A 953 13.42 4.99 22.59
C ARG A 953 12.02 5.60 22.57
N THR A 954 11.70 6.42 21.58
CA THR A 954 10.36 7.02 21.47
C THR A 954 9.29 5.99 21.08
N CYS A 955 9.65 5.00 20.25
CA CYS A 955 8.76 3.86 20.00
C CYS A 955 8.56 3.03 21.28
N GLU A 956 9.61 2.74 22.05
CA GLU A 956 9.51 2.00 23.32
C GLU A 956 8.54 2.68 24.29
N ILE A 957 8.59 4.03 24.42
CA ILE A 957 7.66 4.82 25.23
C ILE A 957 6.22 4.65 24.73
N GLY A 958 5.99 4.84 23.45
CA GLY A 958 4.66 4.76 22.83
C GLY A 958 4.06 3.35 22.89
N LEU A 959 4.88 2.33 22.62
CA LEU A 959 4.50 0.92 22.71
C LEU A 959 4.15 0.53 24.14
N THR A 960 4.99 0.87 25.12
CA THR A 960 4.73 0.61 26.56
C THR A 960 3.43 1.27 27.00
N THR A 961 3.15 2.50 26.54
CA THR A 961 1.96 3.24 26.93
C THR A 961 0.67 2.56 26.45
N ASN A 962 0.70 1.91 25.28
CA ASN A 962 -0.51 1.39 24.61
C ASN A 962 -0.65 -0.15 24.65
N SER A 963 0.44 -0.91 24.88
CA SER A 963 0.39 -2.38 24.87
C SER A 963 -0.01 -3.01 26.20
N GLY A 964 0.21 -2.33 27.31
CA GLY A 964 0.04 -2.89 28.65
C GLY A 964 1.27 -3.63 29.20
N ILE A 965 2.32 -3.81 28.39
CA ILE A 965 3.60 -4.43 28.77
C ILE A 965 4.77 -3.47 28.52
N PRO A 966 5.93 -3.64 29.22
CA PRO A 966 7.12 -2.86 28.92
C PRO A 966 7.74 -3.23 27.57
N TYR A 967 8.15 -2.22 26.81
CA TYR A 967 8.98 -2.35 25.63
C TYR A 967 10.35 -1.73 25.88
N VAL A 968 11.41 -2.46 25.49
CA VAL A 968 12.82 -2.05 25.64
C VAL A 968 13.60 -2.36 24.34
N SER A 969 14.87 -1.91 24.26
CA SER A 969 15.70 -2.25 23.09
C SER A 969 15.97 -3.75 22.99
N ILE A 970 16.00 -4.29 21.76
CA ILE A 970 16.36 -5.69 21.51
C ILE A 970 17.78 -6.04 21.98
N VAL A 971 18.64 -5.06 22.14
CA VAL A 971 20.00 -5.22 22.69
C VAL A 971 20.00 -5.91 24.05
N TYR A 972 18.97 -5.67 24.88
CA TYR A 972 18.83 -6.34 26.18
C TYR A 972 18.54 -7.83 26.02
N LEU A 973 17.67 -8.20 25.07
CA LEU A 973 17.38 -9.61 24.77
C LEU A 973 18.63 -10.33 24.28
N VAL A 974 19.37 -9.71 23.37
CA VAL A 974 20.62 -10.28 22.85
C VAL A 974 21.65 -10.47 23.95
N ASP A 975 21.82 -9.48 24.82
CA ASP A 975 22.79 -9.59 25.91
C ASP A 975 22.40 -10.68 26.92
N GLU A 976 21.11 -10.80 27.25
CA GLU A 976 20.54 -11.85 28.11
C GLU A 976 20.81 -13.27 27.53
N CYS A 977 20.63 -13.43 26.23
CA CYS A 977 20.68 -14.72 25.54
C CYS A 977 22.07 -15.09 24.99
N THR A 978 23.13 -14.35 25.30
CA THR A 978 24.46 -14.59 24.73
C THR A 978 25.56 -14.69 25.75
N GLN A 979 26.59 -15.51 25.42
CA GLN A 979 27.85 -15.60 26.11
C GLN A 979 29.00 -15.40 25.11
N PRO A 980 30.20 -14.98 25.51
CA PRO A 980 31.36 -14.95 24.64
C PRO A 980 31.64 -16.34 24.04
N ALA A 981 31.90 -16.43 22.76
CA ALA A 981 32.36 -17.69 22.16
C ALA A 981 33.76 -17.99 22.72
N THR A 982 33.90 -19.13 23.39
CA THR A 982 35.23 -19.67 23.75
C THR A 982 35.95 -20.01 22.47
N VAL A 983 37.03 -19.31 22.13
CA VAL A 983 37.89 -19.68 21.02
C VAL A 983 38.54 -21.00 21.38
N LYS A 984 38.03 -22.13 20.86
CA LYS A 984 38.79 -23.34 20.80
C LYS A 984 39.85 -23.09 19.74
N LEU A 985 41.04 -22.80 20.16
CA LEU A 985 42.25 -22.95 19.34
C LEU A 985 42.30 -24.40 18.95
N ASN A 986 41.88 -24.74 17.73
CA ASN A 986 42.22 -26.01 17.11
C ASN A 986 43.74 -25.96 16.86
N ASN A 987 44.49 -26.74 17.63
CA ASN A 987 45.87 -27.09 17.32
C ASN A 987 45.94 -27.85 16.02
#